data_39538564793dd63e659aec1ff9ed72f6
#
_entry.id   39538564793dd63e659aec1ff9ed72f6
#
_cell.length_a   1.000
_cell.length_b   1.000
_cell.length_c   1.000
_cell.angle_alpha   90.00
_cell.angle_beta   90.00
_cell.angle_gamma   90.00
#
_symmetry.space_group_name_H-M   'P 1'
#
loop_
_entity.id
_entity.type
_entity.pdbx_description
1 polymer ?
#
loop_
_entity_poly.entity_id
_entity_poly.type
_entity_poly.pdbx_seq_one_letter_code
_entity_poly.pdbx_strand_id
1 'polypeptide(L)'
;MQTGSESLEQESVASTPAATRENPNPTRLSATAPGQLRVIKRNGTVVPFEDSKITVAITKAFLAVEGGTAAASSRIHETVANLTAQVVATFKRRMPSGGTLHIEDIQDQVELELMRGGEHKIARDYVIYREARRQERDAKVELSPESQAAAKGINIVQPDGSKAPLDIERIGTIVTEACAGLKDVSESAIIDEALRNLYDGVSAKECSTSLVITARTLIEQEPNYSYAAARLLLDDLRAEGLSFMGVAESATQGEMSTYYPQALKAFIQRGIELELLAPNLAEFDLDMLGEALEAERDLQFTYLGLQTLYDRYFIHSDEVRFELPQIFFMRVAMGLSVREDNPNARAIEFYRLLSSFDYMSSTPTLFNSGTLRPQLSSCYLTTVPDDLFGIYGAIQDNAMLSKFAGGLGNDWTPVRALGAYIKGTNGKSQGIVPFLKVVNDTAVAVNQGGKRKGAVCAYLETWHMDIEEFLDLRKNTGDDRRRTHDMNTANWIPDLFMKRVFEDGDWTLFSPNDVPDLHDLYGTAFEERYEQYEQMARDGELKLHKTLKAQNLWRKMLGMIFETGHPWMTFKDPCNLRSPQQHCGVVHSSNLCTEITLNTNSEEIAVCNLGSVNLPQHIENGELNLDKLRGTVRTAIRMLDNVIDINYYSVPQAERSNFRHRPIGLGLMGFQDALYKIDAPYGSEDAVTFADRSMEAISYFAIEASSELASERGSYSSYEGSLWSRGIFPLDSLDILIEQRGEKYIDVNRDKTLDWDALKTKVASAGMRNSNVMAIAPTATIANITGVSQAIEPTYQNLYVKSNLSGEFTVVNPYLVND
;
A
#
# COMPACT_ATOMS: atom_id res chain seq x y z
N MET A 1 -21.91 -4.59 56.33
CA MET A 1 -22.97 -5.53 56.64
C MET A 1 -22.77 -6.70 55.73
N GLN A 2 -22.10 -7.65 56.18
CA GLN A 2 -22.48 -8.97 56.68
C GLN A 2 -22.90 -9.87 55.55
N THR A 3 -22.11 -10.82 55.18
CA THR A 3 -21.82 -12.19 55.71
C THR A 3 -22.74 -13.18 55.02
N GLY A 4 -22.38 -14.31 54.57
CA GLY A 4 -21.50 -15.39 54.92
C GLY A 4 -21.68 -16.45 53.86
N SER A 5 -20.77 -17.21 53.45
CA SER A 5 -20.03 -18.32 54.07
C SER A 5 -20.73 -19.67 53.92
N GLU A 6 -19.91 -20.63 53.58
CA GLU A 6 -19.83 -22.06 53.93
C GLU A 6 -20.59 -23.02 53.01
N SER A 7 -20.17 -24.25 52.78
CA SER A 7 -18.89 -24.99 52.97
C SER A 7 -19.10 -26.41 52.39
N LEU A 8 -18.05 -27.06 51.90
CA LEU A 8 -17.51 -28.40 52.13
C LEU A 8 -18.53 -29.57 52.22
N GLU A 9 -18.28 -30.70 51.60
CA GLU A 9 -17.42 -31.85 51.89
C GLU A 9 -17.60 -32.94 50.82
N GLN A 10 -16.60 -33.52 50.30
CA GLN A 10 -15.76 -34.70 50.61
C GLN A 10 -16.33 -36.09 50.34
N GLU A 11 -15.48 -36.81 49.55
CA GLU A 11 -15.14 -38.27 49.63
C GLU A 11 -16.14 -39.32 49.11
N SER A 12 -15.69 -40.23 48.21
CA SER A 12 -14.75 -41.34 48.44
C SER A 12 -14.55 -42.23 47.23
N VAL A 13 -13.32 -42.53 46.92
CA VAL A 13 -12.57 -43.81 46.76
C VAL A 13 -13.21 -45.03 46.08
N ALA A 14 -12.46 -45.47 45.05
CA ALA A 14 -12.05 -46.81 44.64
C ALA A 14 -13.03 -47.76 43.96
N SER A 15 -12.63 -48.18 42.78
CA SER A 15 -12.07 -49.53 42.48
C SER A 15 -11.95 -49.76 40.95
N THR A 16 -10.77 -50.15 40.57
CA THR A 16 -10.47 -50.77 39.25
C THR A 16 -11.06 -52.18 39.20
N PRO A 17 -11.56 -52.68 38.02
CA PRO A 17 -10.82 -53.73 37.38
C PRO A 17 -10.83 -53.78 35.84
N ALA A 18 -9.69 -54.26 35.34
CA ALA A 18 -9.50 -55.16 34.16
C ALA A 18 -9.87 -54.71 32.75
N ALA A 19 -8.84 -54.75 31.98
CA ALA A 19 -8.77 -54.60 30.52
C ALA A 19 -9.73 -55.48 29.70
N THR A 20 -10.43 -54.84 28.77
CA THR A 20 -10.93 -55.50 27.58
C THR A 20 -10.45 -54.67 26.34
N ARG A 21 -9.75 -55.32 25.44
CA ARG A 21 -9.36 -54.79 24.14
C ARG A 21 -10.63 -54.64 23.32
N GLU A 22 -10.96 -53.36 22.99
CA GLU A 22 -11.90 -53.07 21.91
C GLU A 22 -11.17 -52.31 20.80
N ASN A 23 -11.49 -52.71 19.54
CA ASN A 23 -11.05 -52.11 18.29
C ASN A 23 -11.32 -50.60 18.25
N PRO A 24 -10.44 -49.81 17.63
CA PRO A 24 -10.71 -48.39 17.45
C PRO A 24 -11.77 -48.18 16.36
N ASN A 25 -12.94 -47.78 16.81
CA ASN A 25 -13.99 -47.25 15.97
C ASN A 25 -13.59 -45.85 15.45
N PRO A 26 -13.90 -45.46 14.20
CA PRO A 26 -13.48 -44.18 13.67
C PRO A 26 -14.11 -43.03 14.46
N THR A 27 -13.26 -42.15 14.92
CA THR A 27 -13.58 -40.99 15.77
C THR A 27 -14.57 -40.07 15.05
N ARG A 28 -15.74 -39.91 15.58
CA ARG A 28 -16.70 -38.85 15.22
C ARG A 28 -15.99 -37.48 15.27
N LEU A 29 -15.99 -36.77 14.16
CA LEU A 29 -15.58 -35.36 14.08
C LEU A 29 -16.51 -34.53 14.97
N SER A 30 -16.05 -34.15 16.14
CA SER A 30 -16.73 -33.15 16.96
C SER A 30 -16.45 -31.77 16.35
N ALA A 31 -17.47 -30.92 16.27
CA ALA A 31 -17.32 -29.53 15.85
C ALA A 31 -16.17 -28.85 16.63
N THR A 32 -15.33 -28.11 15.93
CA THR A 32 -14.22 -27.37 16.54
C THR A 32 -14.77 -26.33 17.51
N ALA A 33 -14.31 -26.34 18.74
CA ALA A 33 -14.63 -25.27 19.69
C ALA A 33 -14.08 -23.93 19.16
N PRO A 34 -14.79 -22.81 19.32
CA PRO A 34 -14.33 -21.50 18.86
C PRO A 34 -12.90 -21.20 19.37
N GLY A 35 -12.01 -20.78 18.45
CA GLY A 35 -10.63 -20.46 18.77
C GLY A 35 -9.63 -21.63 18.72
N GLN A 36 -10.04 -22.86 18.38
CA GLN A 36 -9.11 -23.97 18.22
C GLN A 36 -8.55 -24.07 16.78
N LEU A 37 -7.22 -24.28 16.69
CA LEU A 37 -6.54 -24.56 15.43
C LEU A 37 -6.36 -26.07 15.25
N ARG A 38 -6.46 -26.54 14.01
CA ARG A 38 -6.17 -27.92 13.58
C ARG A 38 -5.18 -27.94 12.44
N VAL A 39 -4.54 -29.05 12.22
CA VAL A 39 -3.53 -29.24 11.16
C VAL A 39 -3.93 -30.39 10.26
N ILE A 40 -4.01 -30.11 8.96
CA ILE A 40 -4.09 -31.14 7.93
C ILE A 40 -2.65 -31.62 7.69
N LYS A 41 -2.38 -32.87 7.99
CA LYS A 41 -1.12 -33.52 7.61
C LYS A 41 -1.11 -33.84 6.12
N ARG A 42 0.09 -34.07 5.56
CA ARG A 42 0.28 -34.47 4.15
C ARG A 42 -0.49 -35.73 3.73
N ASN A 43 -0.80 -36.61 4.67
CA ASN A 43 -1.61 -37.81 4.41
C ASN A 43 -3.12 -37.58 4.61
N GLY A 44 -3.56 -36.31 4.61
CA GLY A 44 -4.97 -35.94 4.76
C GLY A 44 -5.55 -36.05 6.17
N THR A 45 -4.78 -36.55 7.15
CA THR A 45 -5.32 -36.67 8.52
C THR A 45 -5.32 -35.30 9.21
N VAL A 46 -6.48 -34.94 9.76
CA VAL A 46 -6.65 -33.72 10.58
C VAL A 46 -6.33 -34.02 12.03
N VAL A 47 -5.38 -33.28 12.59
CA VAL A 47 -4.93 -33.43 13.98
C VAL A 47 -5.02 -32.09 14.70
N PRO A 48 -5.10 -32.09 16.04
CA PRO A 48 -4.99 -30.84 16.81
C PRO A 48 -3.66 -30.11 16.50
N PHE A 49 -3.71 -28.79 16.48
CA PHE A 49 -2.50 -27.98 16.41
C PHE A 49 -1.72 -28.08 17.71
N GLU A 50 -0.45 -28.47 17.62
CA GLU A 50 0.43 -28.65 18.76
C GLU A 50 1.72 -27.87 18.55
N ASP A 51 1.90 -26.78 19.31
CA ASP A 51 3.10 -25.92 19.26
C ASP A 51 4.40 -26.69 19.58
N SER A 52 4.32 -27.73 20.43
CA SER A 52 5.45 -28.61 20.73
C SER A 52 6.08 -29.27 19.48
N LYS A 53 5.29 -29.54 18.45
CA LYS A 53 5.80 -30.10 17.19
C LYS A 53 6.60 -29.08 16.39
N ILE A 54 6.22 -27.82 16.45
CA ILE A 54 6.98 -26.71 15.86
C ILE A 54 8.31 -26.56 16.61
N THR A 55 8.27 -26.55 17.93
CA THR A 55 9.47 -26.51 18.78
C THR A 55 10.46 -27.61 18.42
N VAL A 56 9.97 -28.85 18.27
CA VAL A 56 10.82 -30.00 17.89
C VAL A 56 11.40 -29.84 16.48
N ALA A 57 10.63 -29.29 15.53
CA ALA A 57 11.10 -29.08 14.15
C ALA A 57 12.22 -28.04 14.12
N ILE A 58 12.03 -26.89 14.79
CA ILE A 58 13.05 -25.84 14.88
C ILE A 58 14.29 -26.33 15.63
N THR A 59 14.12 -27.05 16.76
CA THR A 59 15.25 -27.65 17.50
C THR A 59 16.08 -28.57 16.64
N LYS A 60 15.44 -29.43 15.83
CA LYS A 60 16.15 -30.31 14.90
C LYS A 60 16.95 -29.55 13.85
N ALA A 61 16.43 -28.43 13.35
CA ALA A 61 17.14 -27.58 12.40
C ALA A 61 18.40 -26.98 13.05
N PHE A 62 18.33 -26.50 14.29
CA PHE A 62 19.49 -26.01 15.03
C PHE A 62 20.53 -27.12 15.30
N LEU A 63 20.07 -28.30 15.68
CA LEU A 63 20.96 -29.45 15.93
C LEU A 63 21.68 -29.92 14.67
N ALA A 64 21.05 -29.84 13.52
CA ALA A 64 21.65 -30.20 12.24
C ALA A 64 22.82 -29.28 11.86
N VAL A 65 22.71 -27.98 12.17
CA VAL A 65 23.69 -26.96 11.79
C VAL A 65 24.77 -26.74 12.85
N GLU A 66 24.39 -26.69 14.14
CA GLU A 66 25.32 -26.36 15.24
C GLU A 66 25.87 -27.62 15.96
N GLY A 67 25.40 -28.82 15.60
CA GLY A 67 25.88 -30.08 16.16
C GLY A 67 25.25 -30.50 17.50
N GLY A 68 25.51 -31.70 17.95
CA GLY A 68 24.88 -32.32 19.12
C GLY A 68 25.06 -31.56 20.46
N THR A 69 26.11 -30.76 20.61
CA THR A 69 26.34 -29.91 21.78
C THR A 69 25.36 -28.74 21.89
N ALA A 70 24.71 -28.38 20.80
CA ALA A 70 23.68 -27.36 20.75
C ALA A 70 22.44 -27.72 21.60
N ALA A 71 22.18 -28.99 21.84
CA ALA A 71 21.07 -29.44 22.67
C ALA A 71 21.13 -28.98 24.12
N ALA A 72 22.32 -28.64 24.65
CA ALA A 72 22.53 -28.17 26.02
C ALA A 72 22.63 -26.62 26.11
N SER A 73 22.53 -25.90 25.01
CA SER A 73 22.67 -24.44 24.97
C SER A 73 21.39 -23.73 25.39
N SER A 74 21.46 -22.96 26.48
CA SER A 74 20.35 -22.14 26.96
C SER A 74 19.92 -21.07 25.93
N ARG A 75 20.88 -20.53 25.15
CA ARG A 75 20.63 -19.59 24.05
C ARG A 75 19.72 -20.23 22.99
N ILE A 76 20.04 -21.46 22.57
CA ILE A 76 19.25 -22.15 21.55
C ILE A 76 17.84 -22.44 22.05
N HIS A 77 17.71 -22.91 23.31
CA HIS A 77 16.39 -23.15 23.89
C HIS A 77 15.53 -21.88 23.94
N GLU A 78 16.11 -20.75 24.29
CA GLU A 78 15.42 -19.45 24.33
C GLU A 78 15.05 -18.98 22.92
N THR A 79 15.96 -19.08 21.95
CA THR A 79 15.70 -18.73 20.54
C THR A 79 14.58 -19.59 19.95
N VAL A 80 14.64 -20.92 20.16
CA VAL A 80 13.59 -21.86 19.69
C VAL A 80 12.24 -21.55 20.31
N ALA A 81 12.20 -21.22 21.60
CA ALA A 81 10.96 -20.87 22.30
C ALA A 81 10.36 -19.58 21.71
N ASN A 82 11.18 -18.57 21.48
CA ASN A 82 10.75 -17.30 20.90
C ASN A 82 10.23 -17.48 19.46
N LEU A 83 10.97 -18.20 18.61
CA LEU A 83 10.55 -18.47 17.24
C LEU A 83 9.24 -19.28 17.20
N THR A 84 9.11 -20.32 18.05
CA THR A 84 7.87 -21.08 18.17
C THR A 84 6.70 -20.18 18.56
N ALA A 85 6.89 -19.30 19.54
CA ALA A 85 5.85 -18.36 20.00
C ALA A 85 5.43 -17.39 18.88
N GLN A 86 6.36 -16.92 18.05
CA GLN A 86 6.08 -16.04 16.91
C GLN A 86 5.27 -16.76 15.83
N VAL A 87 5.64 -18.00 15.48
CA VAL A 87 4.87 -18.86 14.54
C VAL A 87 3.44 -19.04 15.02
N VAL A 88 3.28 -19.46 16.29
CA VAL A 88 1.95 -19.68 16.91
C VAL A 88 1.12 -18.39 16.94
N ALA A 89 1.73 -17.27 17.34
CA ALA A 89 1.06 -15.97 17.39
C ALA A 89 0.58 -15.52 16.01
N THR A 90 1.35 -15.79 14.96
CA THR A 90 0.96 -15.48 13.58
C THR A 90 -0.30 -16.22 13.18
N PHE A 91 -0.40 -17.53 13.44
CA PHE A 91 -1.61 -18.29 13.10
C PHE A 91 -2.81 -17.91 13.95
N LYS A 92 -2.63 -17.65 15.24
CA LYS A 92 -3.72 -17.17 16.12
C LYS A 92 -4.25 -15.81 15.68
N ARG A 93 -3.39 -14.94 15.18
CA ARG A 93 -3.77 -13.63 14.63
C ARG A 93 -4.51 -13.75 13.31
N ARG A 94 -4.10 -14.68 12.44
CA ARG A 94 -4.75 -14.93 11.15
C ARG A 94 -6.12 -15.59 11.29
N MET A 95 -6.28 -16.43 12.32
CA MET A 95 -7.47 -17.21 12.56
C MET A 95 -7.98 -17.03 14.00
N PRO A 96 -8.48 -15.86 14.37
CA PRO A 96 -8.90 -15.56 15.74
C PRO A 96 -10.10 -16.42 16.20
N SER A 97 -10.92 -16.87 15.24
CA SER A 97 -12.07 -17.76 15.49
C SER A 97 -11.70 -19.25 15.50
N GLY A 98 -10.44 -19.60 15.27
CA GLY A 98 -10.00 -20.97 15.02
C GLY A 98 -10.13 -21.34 13.56
N GLY A 99 -9.55 -22.49 13.17
CA GLY A 99 -9.58 -22.99 11.79
C GLY A 99 -8.60 -24.12 11.56
N THR A 100 -8.49 -24.54 10.30
CA THR A 100 -7.61 -25.62 9.90
C THR A 100 -6.47 -25.10 9.03
N LEU A 101 -5.25 -25.45 9.40
CA LEU A 101 -3.99 -25.07 8.73
C LEU A 101 -3.43 -26.27 8.00
N HIS A 102 -2.83 -26.07 6.84
CA HIS A 102 -2.04 -27.09 6.19
C HIS A 102 -0.66 -27.21 6.85
N ILE A 103 -0.08 -28.42 6.86
CA ILE A 103 1.26 -28.63 7.44
C ILE A 103 2.34 -27.82 6.73
N GLU A 104 2.17 -27.56 5.42
CA GLU A 104 3.10 -26.76 4.65
C GLU A 104 3.07 -25.29 5.07
N ASP A 105 1.89 -24.71 5.33
CA ASP A 105 1.80 -23.33 5.85
C ASP A 105 2.57 -23.15 7.17
N ILE A 106 2.56 -24.22 8.00
CA ILE A 106 3.30 -24.20 9.26
C ILE A 106 4.81 -24.25 8.99
N GLN A 107 5.23 -25.04 8.01
CA GLN A 107 6.64 -25.17 7.65
C GLN A 107 7.17 -23.89 7.02
N ASP A 108 6.39 -23.27 6.14
CA ASP A 108 6.71 -21.98 5.53
C ASP A 108 6.83 -20.87 6.59
N GLN A 109 5.92 -20.87 7.55
CA GLN A 109 5.98 -19.89 8.64
C GLN A 109 7.19 -20.12 9.56
N VAL A 110 7.59 -21.36 9.80
CA VAL A 110 8.82 -21.70 10.54
C VAL A 110 10.06 -21.18 9.83
N GLU A 111 10.15 -21.39 8.53
CA GLU A 111 11.23 -20.88 7.70
C GLU A 111 11.32 -19.35 7.76
N LEU A 112 10.19 -18.68 7.59
CA LEU A 112 10.07 -17.23 7.68
C LEU A 112 10.54 -16.67 9.03
N GLU A 113 10.13 -17.31 10.12
CA GLU A 113 10.55 -16.81 11.45
C GLU A 113 12.02 -17.11 11.74
N LEU A 114 12.58 -18.19 11.20
CA LEU A 114 14.03 -18.44 11.24
C LEU A 114 14.80 -17.34 10.50
N MET A 115 14.34 -16.93 9.32
CA MET A 115 14.96 -15.85 8.54
C MET A 115 14.86 -14.50 9.28
N ARG A 116 13.69 -14.17 9.81
CA ARG A 116 13.45 -12.94 10.57
C ARG A 116 14.24 -12.86 11.87
N GLY A 117 14.43 -13.99 12.51
CA GLY A 117 15.25 -14.11 13.73
C GLY A 117 16.75 -13.97 13.48
N GLY A 118 17.17 -13.79 12.21
CA GLY A 118 18.58 -13.68 11.83
C GLY A 118 19.30 -15.03 11.74
N GLU A 119 18.59 -16.14 11.86
CA GLU A 119 19.12 -17.50 11.85
C GLU A 119 19.22 -18.06 10.40
N HIS A 120 19.82 -17.28 9.49
CA HIS A 120 19.85 -17.56 8.05
C HIS A 120 20.48 -18.89 7.68
N LYS A 121 21.51 -19.35 8.41
CA LYS A 121 22.12 -20.67 8.17
C LYS A 121 21.15 -21.80 8.52
N ILE A 122 20.43 -21.65 9.63
CA ILE A 122 19.45 -22.62 10.11
C ILE A 122 18.28 -22.69 9.13
N ALA A 123 17.78 -21.53 8.69
CA ALA A 123 16.72 -21.42 7.70
C ALA A 123 17.10 -22.13 6.38
N ARG A 124 18.30 -21.86 5.86
CA ARG A 124 18.80 -22.50 4.63
C ARG A 124 18.87 -24.02 4.77
N ASP A 125 19.43 -24.54 5.85
CA ASP A 125 19.56 -26.00 6.05
C ASP A 125 18.19 -26.64 6.29
N TYR A 126 17.26 -25.92 6.92
CA TYR A 126 15.87 -26.35 7.08
C TYR A 126 15.19 -26.54 5.72
N VAL A 127 15.35 -25.60 4.79
CA VAL A 127 14.84 -25.68 3.41
C VAL A 127 15.49 -26.84 2.66
N ILE A 128 16.82 -26.95 2.70
CA ILE A 128 17.56 -28.04 2.01
C ILE A 128 17.11 -29.41 2.53
N TYR A 129 16.98 -29.56 3.85
CA TYR A 129 16.48 -30.80 4.46
C TYR A 129 15.05 -31.12 4.03
N ARG A 130 14.19 -30.11 4.01
CA ARG A 130 12.80 -30.22 3.56
C ARG A 130 12.73 -30.67 2.10
N GLU A 131 13.53 -30.07 1.23
CA GLU A 131 13.62 -30.40 -0.19
C GLU A 131 14.21 -31.78 -0.43
N ALA A 132 15.29 -32.15 0.25
CA ALA A 132 15.86 -33.52 0.17
C ALA A 132 14.83 -34.58 0.59
N ARG A 133 14.05 -34.30 1.64
CA ARG A 133 12.96 -35.19 2.07
C ARG A 133 11.80 -35.23 1.09
N ARG A 134 11.59 -34.19 0.33
CA ARG A 134 10.62 -34.12 -0.77
C ARG A 134 11.11 -34.98 -1.92
N GLN A 135 12.35 -34.79 -2.39
CA GLN A 135 12.95 -35.61 -3.46
C GLN A 135 13.02 -37.11 -3.12
N GLU A 136 13.32 -37.45 -1.84
CA GLU A 136 13.27 -38.85 -1.39
C GLU A 136 11.85 -39.47 -1.47
N ARG A 137 10.82 -38.65 -1.28
CA ARG A 137 9.42 -39.07 -1.43
C ARG A 137 9.01 -39.19 -2.89
N ASP A 138 9.37 -38.15 -3.70
CA ASP A 138 9.07 -38.09 -5.12
C ASP A 138 9.77 -39.20 -5.91
N ALA A 139 10.99 -39.55 -5.51
CA ALA A 139 11.71 -40.73 -6.05
C ALA A 139 11.07 -42.09 -5.67
N LYS A 140 10.18 -42.12 -4.66
CA LYS A 140 9.46 -43.30 -4.21
C LYS A 140 8.06 -43.44 -4.78
N VAL A 141 7.57 -42.47 -5.53
CA VAL A 141 6.19 -42.42 -6.03
C VAL A 141 6.19 -42.14 -7.53
N GLU A 142 6.43 -43.20 -8.34
CA GLU A 142 5.72 -43.30 -9.62
C GLU A 142 4.24 -43.38 -9.27
N LEU A 143 3.45 -42.39 -9.69
CA LEU A 143 2.01 -42.37 -9.49
C LEU A 143 1.40 -43.59 -10.19
N SER A 144 1.11 -44.54 -9.39
CA SER A 144 0.37 -45.73 -9.82
C SER A 144 -1.08 -45.32 -10.12
N PRO A 145 -1.77 -46.06 -10.98
CA PRO A 145 -3.21 -45.98 -11.13
C PRO A 145 -4.00 -46.09 -9.81
N GLU A 146 -3.32 -46.48 -8.73
CA GLU A 146 -3.84 -46.57 -7.37
C GLU A 146 -4.07 -45.22 -6.70
N SER A 147 -3.27 -44.16 -7.00
CA SER A 147 -3.49 -42.81 -6.48
C SER A 147 -4.72 -42.16 -7.10
N GLN A 148 -4.98 -42.45 -8.38
CA GLN A 148 -6.23 -42.05 -9.04
C GLN A 148 -7.42 -42.86 -8.51
N ALA A 149 -7.21 -44.10 -8.11
CA ALA A 149 -8.24 -44.96 -7.51
C ALA A 149 -8.56 -44.54 -6.06
N ALA A 150 -7.55 -44.10 -5.29
CA ALA A 150 -7.75 -43.56 -3.93
C ALA A 150 -8.53 -42.25 -3.95
N ALA A 151 -8.29 -41.39 -4.92
CA ALA A 151 -9.04 -40.16 -5.11
C ALA A 151 -10.54 -40.39 -5.45
N LYS A 152 -10.87 -41.49 -6.10
CA LYS A 152 -12.27 -41.90 -6.38
C LYS A 152 -13.12 -42.21 -5.14
N GLY A 153 -12.50 -42.31 -3.96
CA GLY A 153 -13.18 -42.53 -2.68
C GLY A 153 -13.38 -41.30 -1.82
N ILE A 154 -12.91 -40.11 -2.27
CA ILE A 154 -13.04 -38.86 -1.51
C ILE A 154 -14.38 -38.21 -1.81
N ASN A 155 -15.16 -37.93 -0.76
CA ASN A 155 -16.36 -37.09 -0.84
C ASN A 155 -16.06 -35.69 -0.29
N ILE A 156 -16.59 -34.67 -0.96
CA ILE A 156 -16.56 -33.28 -0.51
C ILE A 156 -17.86 -32.92 0.17
N VAL A 157 -17.78 -32.03 1.16
CA VAL A 157 -18.94 -31.42 1.83
C VAL A 157 -19.22 -30.09 1.16
N GLN A 158 -20.41 -29.99 0.57
CA GLN A 158 -20.91 -28.78 -0.08
C GLN A 158 -21.32 -27.73 0.98
N PRO A 159 -21.46 -26.43 0.62
CA PRO A 159 -21.90 -25.37 1.54
C PRO A 159 -23.23 -25.63 2.22
N ASP A 160 -24.12 -26.39 1.58
CA ASP A 160 -25.42 -26.82 2.13
C ASP A 160 -25.31 -28.03 3.10
N GLY A 161 -24.10 -28.57 3.31
CA GLY A 161 -23.83 -29.73 4.15
C GLY A 161 -24.01 -31.07 3.45
N SER A 162 -24.45 -31.10 2.19
CA SER A 162 -24.54 -32.33 1.40
C SER A 162 -23.16 -32.87 1.05
N LYS A 163 -23.06 -34.18 0.86
CA LYS A 163 -21.83 -34.84 0.42
C LYS A 163 -21.95 -35.23 -1.04
N ALA A 164 -20.96 -34.86 -1.82
CA ALA A 164 -20.82 -35.25 -3.21
C ALA A 164 -19.44 -35.90 -3.46
N PRO A 165 -19.29 -36.82 -4.41
CA PRO A 165 -17.98 -37.32 -4.80
C PRO A 165 -17.10 -36.17 -5.29
N LEU A 166 -15.78 -36.25 -5.04
CA LEU A 166 -14.81 -35.28 -5.56
C LEU A 166 -14.83 -35.33 -7.10
N ASP A 167 -15.10 -34.20 -7.72
CA ASP A 167 -15.10 -34.06 -9.17
C ASP A 167 -13.66 -33.85 -9.68
N ILE A 168 -13.00 -34.97 -9.98
CA ILE A 168 -11.62 -34.98 -10.47
C ILE A 168 -11.52 -34.42 -11.88
N GLU A 169 -12.58 -34.55 -12.70
CA GLU A 169 -12.61 -34.04 -14.06
C GLU A 169 -12.63 -32.51 -14.06
N ARG A 170 -13.44 -31.90 -13.18
CA ARG A 170 -13.44 -30.47 -12.97
C ARG A 170 -12.08 -29.95 -12.43
N ILE A 171 -11.47 -30.63 -11.44
CA ILE A 171 -10.14 -30.26 -10.95
C ILE A 171 -9.12 -30.29 -12.09
N GLY A 172 -9.16 -31.33 -12.93
CA GLY A 172 -8.30 -31.42 -14.11
C GLY A 172 -8.49 -30.23 -15.03
N THR A 173 -9.76 -29.85 -15.34
CA THR A 173 -10.08 -28.73 -16.21
C THR A 173 -9.54 -27.41 -15.67
N ILE A 174 -9.82 -27.07 -14.40
CA ILE A 174 -9.39 -25.78 -13.81
C ILE A 174 -7.87 -25.67 -13.67
N VAL A 175 -7.17 -26.79 -13.38
CA VAL A 175 -5.70 -26.80 -13.31
C VAL A 175 -5.10 -26.67 -14.70
N THR A 176 -5.65 -27.34 -15.71
CA THR A 176 -5.21 -27.20 -17.11
C THR A 176 -5.39 -25.76 -17.59
N GLU A 177 -6.55 -25.14 -17.34
CA GLU A 177 -6.77 -23.73 -17.66
C GLU A 177 -5.81 -22.78 -16.89
N ALA A 178 -5.55 -23.09 -15.62
CA ALA A 178 -4.63 -22.30 -14.81
C ALA A 178 -3.18 -22.35 -15.33
N CYS A 179 -2.75 -23.49 -15.85
CA CYS A 179 -1.41 -23.68 -16.43
C CYS A 179 -1.30 -23.26 -17.89
N ALA A 180 -2.42 -23.02 -18.58
CA ALA A 180 -2.44 -22.75 -20.01
C ALA A 180 -1.54 -21.56 -20.38
N GLY A 181 -0.63 -21.78 -21.35
CA GLY A 181 0.29 -20.77 -21.88
C GLY A 181 1.44 -20.38 -20.93
N LEU A 182 1.56 -20.99 -19.74
CA LEU A 182 2.70 -20.79 -18.85
C LEU A 182 3.86 -21.75 -19.22
N LYS A 183 5.09 -21.25 -19.14
CA LYS A 183 6.30 -22.07 -19.35
C LYS A 183 6.69 -22.74 -18.05
N ASP A 184 7.25 -23.95 -18.15
CA ASP A 184 7.87 -24.72 -17.05
C ASP A 184 6.95 -24.95 -15.84
N VAL A 185 5.63 -24.96 -16.06
CA VAL A 185 4.59 -25.27 -15.08
C VAL A 185 3.98 -26.63 -15.39
N SER A 186 3.88 -27.49 -14.38
CA SER A 186 3.34 -28.87 -14.50
C SER A 186 1.96 -28.99 -13.86
N GLU A 187 0.96 -29.31 -14.67
CA GLU A 187 -0.41 -29.60 -14.20
C GLU A 187 -0.43 -30.79 -13.22
N SER A 188 0.30 -31.86 -13.57
CA SER A 188 0.37 -33.06 -12.74
C SER A 188 0.99 -32.79 -11.37
N ALA A 189 2.00 -31.91 -11.27
CA ALA A 189 2.61 -31.54 -9.99
C ALA A 189 1.58 -30.86 -9.05
N ILE A 190 0.71 -30.02 -9.59
CA ILE A 190 -0.34 -29.37 -8.80
C ILE A 190 -1.42 -30.39 -8.40
N ILE A 191 -1.94 -31.17 -9.36
CA ILE A 191 -3.04 -32.11 -9.12
C ILE A 191 -2.61 -33.18 -8.12
N ASP A 192 -1.46 -33.82 -8.36
CA ASP A 192 -1.00 -34.95 -7.56
C ASP A 192 -0.72 -34.54 -6.10
N GLU A 193 -0.06 -33.41 -5.89
CA GLU A 193 0.23 -32.92 -4.54
C GLU A 193 -1.04 -32.43 -3.85
N ALA A 194 -1.95 -31.77 -4.57
CA ALA A 194 -3.23 -31.36 -4.01
C ALA A 194 -4.08 -32.56 -3.58
N LEU A 195 -4.20 -33.59 -4.44
CA LEU A 195 -4.95 -34.81 -4.11
C LEU A 195 -4.39 -35.57 -2.91
N ARG A 196 -3.05 -35.54 -2.72
CA ARG A 196 -2.41 -36.14 -1.52
C ARG A 196 -2.79 -35.43 -0.23
N ASN A 197 -3.19 -34.18 -0.33
CA ASN A 197 -3.53 -33.34 0.82
C ASN A 197 -5.04 -33.35 1.13
N LEU A 198 -5.89 -33.90 0.26
CA LEU A 198 -7.32 -34.05 0.50
C LEU A 198 -7.65 -35.28 1.33
N TYR A 199 -8.77 -35.22 2.04
CA TYR A 199 -9.31 -36.28 2.86
C TYR A 199 -10.84 -36.43 2.66
N ASP A 200 -11.41 -37.58 2.95
CA ASP A 200 -12.84 -37.82 2.82
C ASP A 200 -13.62 -36.89 3.78
N GLY A 201 -14.58 -36.17 3.25
CA GLY A 201 -15.33 -35.15 3.99
C GLY A 201 -14.68 -33.76 4.04
N VAL A 202 -13.68 -33.49 3.19
CA VAL A 202 -13.13 -32.13 3.01
C VAL A 202 -14.20 -31.20 2.45
N SER A 203 -14.24 -29.93 2.90
CA SER A 203 -15.17 -28.95 2.33
C SER A 203 -14.74 -28.55 0.90
N ALA A 204 -15.71 -28.14 0.08
CA ALA A 204 -15.44 -27.65 -1.27
C ALA A 204 -14.41 -26.49 -1.24
N LYS A 205 -14.55 -25.58 -0.28
CA LYS A 205 -13.62 -24.44 -0.07
C LYS A 205 -12.21 -24.90 0.31
N GLU A 206 -12.05 -25.89 1.18
CA GLU A 206 -10.74 -26.43 1.53
C GLU A 206 -10.10 -27.17 0.34
N CYS A 207 -10.90 -27.76 -0.54
CA CYS A 207 -10.41 -28.37 -1.77
C CYS A 207 -9.81 -27.33 -2.71
N SER A 208 -10.52 -26.24 -3.00
CA SER A 208 -10.01 -25.12 -3.80
C SER A 208 -8.77 -24.50 -3.17
N THR A 209 -8.81 -24.25 -1.87
CA THR A 209 -7.67 -23.70 -1.12
C THR A 209 -6.44 -24.61 -1.22
N SER A 210 -6.61 -25.93 -1.20
CA SER A 210 -5.50 -26.90 -1.36
C SER A 210 -4.81 -26.76 -2.71
N LEU A 211 -5.56 -26.56 -3.79
CA LEU A 211 -5.01 -26.33 -5.13
C LEU A 211 -4.18 -25.03 -5.17
N VAL A 212 -4.73 -23.93 -4.64
CA VAL A 212 -4.03 -22.63 -4.57
C VAL A 212 -2.75 -22.74 -3.76
N ILE A 213 -2.81 -23.35 -2.57
CA ILE A 213 -1.63 -23.51 -1.69
C ILE A 213 -0.57 -24.38 -2.38
N THR A 214 -0.98 -25.47 -3.04
CA THR A 214 -0.05 -26.34 -3.76
C THR A 214 0.69 -25.56 -4.85
N ALA A 215 -0.02 -24.83 -5.72
CA ALA A 215 0.61 -24.02 -6.75
C ALA A 215 1.54 -22.95 -6.14
N ARG A 216 1.12 -22.33 -5.02
CA ARG A 216 1.91 -21.34 -4.29
C ARG A 216 3.24 -21.91 -3.75
N THR A 217 3.27 -23.15 -3.26
CA THR A 217 4.52 -23.76 -2.77
C THR A 217 5.54 -24.03 -3.86
N LEU A 218 5.11 -24.03 -5.13
CA LEU A 218 5.97 -24.25 -6.28
C LEU A 218 6.59 -22.96 -6.84
N ILE A 219 6.16 -21.77 -6.37
CA ILE A 219 6.67 -20.46 -6.83
C ILE A 219 8.18 -20.32 -6.64
N GLU A 220 8.75 -20.89 -5.58
CA GLU A 220 10.18 -20.85 -5.33
C GLU A 220 11.01 -21.69 -6.33
N GLN A 221 10.37 -22.64 -6.99
CA GLN A 221 11.02 -23.48 -8.02
C GLN A 221 10.88 -22.84 -9.39
N GLU A 222 9.69 -22.32 -9.69
CA GLU A 222 9.36 -21.71 -10.96
C GLU A 222 8.38 -20.54 -10.71
N PRO A 223 8.78 -19.26 -10.96
CA PRO A 223 7.96 -18.08 -10.69
C PRO A 223 6.61 -18.09 -11.42
N ASN A 224 6.49 -18.75 -12.57
CA ASN A 224 5.25 -18.83 -13.33
C ASN A 224 4.12 -19.55 -12.57
N TYR A 225 4.42 -20.34 -11.54
CA TYR A 225 3.39 -20.85 -10.63
C TYR A 225 2.64 -19.74 -9.87
N SER A 226 3.18 -18.52 -9.81
CA SER A 226 2.45 -17.37 -9.27
C SER A 226 1.20 -17.04 -10.10
N TYR A 227 1.29 -17.17 -11.42
CA TYR A 227 0.13 -17.01 -12.30
C TYR A 227 -0.84 -18.18 -12.18
N ALA A 228 -0.33 -19.40 -12.13
CA ALA A 228 -1.19 -20.57 -11.92
C ALA A 228 -1.96 -20.49 -10.59
N ALA A 229 -1.30 -20.12 -9.48
CA ALA A 229 -1.94 -19.91 -8.19
C ALA A 229 -3.00 -18.80 -8.22
N ALA A 230 -2.74 -17.68 -8.94
CA ALA A 230 -3.73 -16.64 -9.15
C ALA A 230 -4.97 -17.13 -9.90
N ARG A 231 -4.77 -17.90 -10.97
CA ARG A 231 -5.87 -18.45 -11.79
C ARG A 231 -6.70 -19.48 -11.05
N LEU A 232 -6.09 -20.24 -10.15
CA LEU A 232 -6.82 -21.14 -9.24
C LEU A 232 -7.62 -20.35 -8.19
N LEU A 233 -7.09 -19.25 -7.67
CA LEU A 233 -7.83 -18.33 -6.79
C LEU A 233 -8.99 -17.65 -7.52
N LEU A 234 -8.86 -17.38 -8.83
CA LEU A 234 -9.96 -16.86 -9.65
C LEU A 234 -11.14 -17.83 -9.76
N ASP A 235 -10.89 -19.12 -9.85
CA ASP A 235 -11.98 -20.13 -9.87
C ASP A 235 -12.77 -20.08 -8.57
N ASP A 236 -12.13 -19.98 -7.42
CA ASP A 236 -12.76 -19.84 -6.11
C ASP A 236 -13.58 -18.53 -6.02
N LEU A 237 -12.99 -17.40 -6.46
CA LEU A 237 -13.67 -16.10 -6.50
C LEU A 237 -14.89 -16.10 -7.45
N ARG A 238 -14.80 -16.78 -8.59
CA ARG A 238 -15.93 -16.91 -9.54
C ARG A 238 -17.07 -17.69 -8.92
N ALA A 239 -16.78 -18.82 -8.28
CA ALA A 239 -17.79 -19.61 -7.58
C ALA A 239 -18.49 -18.79 -6.49
N GLU A 240 -17.70 -18.05 -5.68
CA GLU A 240 -18.22 -17.17 -4.63
C GLU A 240 -19.09 -16.04 -5.21
N GLY A 241 -18.56 -15.28 -6.18
CA GLY A 241 -19.23 -14.09 -6.71
C GLY A 241 -20.42 -14.39 -7.59
N LEU A 242 -20.30 -15.33 -8.54
CA LEU A 242 -21.38 -15.66 -9.47
C LEU A 242 -22.58 -16.30 -8.76
N SER A 243 -22.30 -17.16 -7.77
CA SER A 243 -23.34 -17.77 -6.94
C SER A 243 -24.08 -16.73 -6.10
N PHE A 244 -23.36 -15.80 -5.45
CA PHE A 244 -23.96 -14.72 -4.67
C PHE A 244 -24.86 -13.79 -5.52
N MET A 245 -24.44 -13.53 -6.76
CA MET A 245 -25.21 -12.73 -7.72
C MET A 245 -26.35 -13.52 -8.40
N GLY A 246 -26.43 -14.83 -8.21
CA GLY A 246 -27.43 -15.69 -8.84
C GLY A 246 -27.26 -15.86 -10.36
N VAL A 247 -26.02 -15.71 -10.87
CA VAL A 247 -25.70 -15.85 -12.30
C VAL A 247 -25.37 -17.29 -12.67
N ALA A 248 -24.47 -17.92 -11.90
CA ALA A 248 -24.07 -19.32 -12.04
C ALA A 248 -23.48 -19.83 -10.72
N GLU A 249 -23.43 -21.15 -10.51
CA GLU A 249 -22.79 -21.73 -9.33
C GLU A 249 -21.26 -21.62 -9.39
N SER A 250 -20.69 -21.70 -10.59
CA SER A 250 -19.25 -21.56 -10.86
C SER A 250 -19.05 -21.36 -12.36
N ALA A 251 -17.85 -20.95 -12.76
CA ALA A 251 -17.47 -20.84 -14.17
C ALA A 251 -15.99 -21.09 -14.36
N THR A 252 -15.62 -21.77 -15.45
CA THR A 252 -14.26 -21.90 -15.94
C THR A 252 -13.80 -20.60 -16.64
N GLN A 253 -12.51 -20.45 -16.90
CA GLN A 253 -11.99 -19.28 -17.62
C GLN A 253 -12.63 -19.15 -19.01
N GLY A 254 -12.82 -20.26 -19.73
CA GLY A 254 -13.39 -20.25 -21.07
C GLY A 254 -14.84 -19.76 -21.12
N GLU A 255 -15.58 -19.91 -20.02
CA GLU A 255 -16.99 -19.49 -19.94
C GLU A 255 -17.15 -18.01 -19.56
N MET A 256 -16.11 -17.35 -19.03
CA MET A 256 -16.22 -16.01 -18.46
C MET A 256 -16.60 -14.94 -19.50
N SER A 257 -16.23 -15.09 -20.77
CA SER A 257 -16.68 -14.19 -21.83
C SER A 257 -18.20 -14.14 -21.96
N THR A 258 -18.89 -15.24 -21.63
CA THR A 258 -20.36 -15.32 -21.62
C THR A 258 -20.97 -14.79 -20.33
N TYR A 259 -20.33 -15.06 -19.18
CA TYR A 259 -20.87 -14.68 -17.88
C TYR A 259 -20.57 -13.24 -17.47
N TYR A 260 -19.46 -12.65 -17.87
CA TYR A 260 -19.12 -11.27 -17.48
C TYR A 260 -20.21 -10.22 -17.80
N PRO A 261 -20.85 -10.22 -18.99
CA PRO A 261 -21.93 -9.26 -19.27
C PRO A 261 -23.12 -9.42 -18.32
N GLN A 262 -23.48 -10.65 -18.00
CA GLN A 262 -24.57 -10.95 -17.07
C GLN A 262 -24.19 -10.59 -15.63
N ALA A 263 -22.96 -10.93 -15.22
CA ALA A 263 -22.43 -10.65 -13.91
C ALA A 263 -22.31 -9.14 -13.64
N LEU A 264 -21.91 -8.32 -14.62
CA LEU A 264 -21.87 -6.87 -14.48
C LEU A 264 -23.25 -6.30 -14.12
N LYS A 265 -24.31 -6.72 -14.83
CA LYS A 265 -25.68 -6.27 -14.55
C LYS A 265 -26.13 -6.67 -13.15
N ALA A 266 -25.91 -7.96 -12.79
CA ALA A 266 -26.28 -8.49 -11.50
C ALA A 266 -25.50 -7.80 -10.36
N PHE A 267 -24.20 -7.52 -10.57
CA PHE A 267 -23.34 -6.80 -9.64
C PHE A 267 -23.84 -5.37 -9.37
N ILE A 268 -24.14 -4.60 -10.42
CA ILE A 268 -24.63 -3.23 -10.27
C ILE A 268 -25.99 -3.24 -9.55
N GLN A 269 -26.92 -4.10 -9.96
CA GLN A 269 -28.23 -4.20 -9.31
C GLN A 269 -28.07 -4.59 -7.83
N ARG A 270 -27.31 -5.66 -7.55
CA ARG A 270 -27.15 -6.17 -6.19
C ARG A 270 -26.38 -5.19 -5.29
N GLY A 271 -25.37 -4.52 -5.83
CA GLY A 271 -24.58 -3.52 -5.08
C GLY A 271 -25.41 -2.28 -4.72
N ILE A 272 -26.36 -1.86 -5.57
CA ILE A 272 -27.31 -0.78 -5.27
C ILE A 272 -28.33 -1.23 -4.20
N GLU A 273 -28.89 -2.44 -4.33
CA GLU A 273 -29.81 -3.00 -3.33
C GLU A 273 -29.18 -3.09 -1.93
N LEU A 274 -27.90 -3.39 -1.86
CA LEU A 274 -27.10 -3.48 -0.62
C LEU A 274 -26.58 -2.13 -0.12
N GLU A 275 -26.92 -1.03 -0.78
CA GLU A 275 -26.43 0.33 -0.48
C GLU A 275 -24.88 0.44 -0.48
N LEU A 276 -24.22 -0.34 -1.33
CA LEU A 276 -22.76 -0.30 -1.52
C LEU A 276 -22.38 0.53 -2.74
N LEU A 277 -23.20 0.56 -3.77
CA LEU A 277 -22.97 1.26 -5.02
C LEU A 277 -23.90 2.47 -5.20
N ALA A 278 -23.41 3.46 -5.93
CA ALA A 278 -24.18 4.65 -6.27
C ALA A 278 -25.29 4.31 -7.30
N PRO A 279 -26.54 4.77 -7.09
CA PRO A 279 -27.67 4.45 -7.98
C PRO A 279 -27.48 4.88 -9.43
N ASN A 280 -26.73 5.96 -9.69
CA ASN A 280 -26.47 6.48 -11.03
C ASN A 280 -25.64 5.52 -11.91
N LEU A 281 -25.02 4.49 -11.34
CA LEU A 281 -24.36 3.45 -12.13
C LEU A 281 -25.37 2.62 -12.95
N ALA A 282 -26.64 2.56 -12.55
CA ALA A 282 -27.68 1.90 -13.30
C ALA A 282 -28.14 2.70 -14.56
N GLU A 283 -27.70 3.96 -14.70
CA GLU A 283 -28.03 4.81 -15.86
C GLU A 283 -27.12 4.51 -17.08
N PHE A 284 -26.02 3.77 -16.86
CA PHE A 284 -25.14 3.34 -17.94
C PHE A 284 -25.77 2.25 -18.80
N ASP A 285 -25.33 2.17 -20.04
CA ASP A 285 -25.66 1.05 -20.94
C ASP A 285 -24.87 -0.20 -20.53
N LEU A 286 -25.42 -0.96 -19.57
CA LEU A 286 -24.76 -2.13 -19.01
C LEU A 286 -24.56 -3.26 -20.02
N ASP A 287 -25.34 -3.30 -21.12
CA ASP A 287 -25.12 -4.24 -22.22
C ASP A 287 -23.86 -3.88 -22.97
N MET A 288 -23.75 -2.63 -23.43
CA MET A 288 -22.57 -2.12 -24.11
C MET A 288 -21.30 -2.25 -23.25
N LEU A 289 -21.38 -1.94 -21.95
CA LEU A 289 -20.24 -2.06 -21.04
C LEU A 289 -19.87 -3.53 -20.80
N GLY A 290 -20.87 -4.42 -20.67
CA GLY A 290 -20.64 -5.85 -20.50
C GLY A 290 -19.93 -6.49 -21.70
N GLU A 291 -20.32 -6.11 -22.90
CA GLU A 291 -19.68 -6.57 -24.15
C GLU A 291 -18.23 -6.06 -24.30
N ALA A 292 -17.88 -4.94 -23.65
CA ALA A 292 -16.54 -4.39 -23.67
C ALA A 292 -15.58 -5.07 -22.68
N LEU A 293 -16.07 -5.94 -21.78
CA LEU A 293 -15.23 -6.65 -20.81
C LEU A 293 -14.37 -7.73 -21.49
N GLU A 294 -13.11 -7.76 -21.18
CA GLU A 294 -12.11 -8.66 -21.76
C GLU A 294 -11.70 -9.73 -20.73
N ALA A 295 -12.36 -10.90 -20.75
CA ALA A 295 -12.14 -11.98 -19.78
C ALA A 295 -10.69 -12.48 -19.73
N GLU A 296 -9.97 -12.44 -20.86
CA GLU A 296 -8.58 -12.87 -20.97
C GLU A 296 -7.63 -12.03 -20.09
N ARG A 297 -8.02 -10.81 -19.74
CA ARG A 297 -7.24 -9.96 -18.83
C ARG A 297 -7.20 -10.46 -17.39
N ASP A 298 -8.04 -11.42 -17.03
CA ASP A 298 -7.95 -12.12 -15.74
C ASP A 298 -6.65 -12.93 -15.62
N LEU A 299 -6.08 -13.38 -16.73
CA LEU A 299 -4.92 -14.25 -16.77
C LEU A 299 -3.58 -13.55 -16.47
N GLN A 300 -3.57 -12.21 -16.42
CA GLN A 300 -2.37 -11.42 -16.21
C GLN A 300 -1.97 -11.24 -14.74
N PHE A 301 -2.86 -11.58 -13.79
CA PHE A 301 -2.58 -11.42 -12.38
C PHE A 301 -1.56 -12.42 -11.86
N THR A 302 -0.61 -11.92 -11.06
CA THR A 302 0.16 -12.76 -10.14
C THR A 302 -0.67 -13.09 -8.91
N TYR A 303 -0.29 -14.12 -8.16
CA TYR A 303 -0.96 -14.49 -6.92
C TYR A 303 -1.01 -13.32 -5.92
N LEU A 304 0.11 -12.62 -5.71
CA LEU A 304 0.15 -11.44 -4.84
C LEU A 304 -0.83 -10.35 -5.31
N GLY A 305 -0.89 -10.10 -6.61
CA GLY A 305 -1.75 -9.08 -7.20
C GLY A 305 -3.24 -9.38 -6.97
N LEU A 306 -3.66 -10.58 -7.32
CA LEU A 306 -5.06 -10.99 -7.16
C LEU A 306 -5.46 -11.12 -5.69
N GLN A 307 -4.60 -11.71 -4.84
CA GLN A 307 -4.86 -11.84 -3.41
C GLN A 307 -4.99 -10.45 -2.76
N THR A 308 -4.19 -9.47 -3.21
CA THR A 308 -4.32 -8.08 -2.74
C THR A 308 -5.68 -7.49 -3.09
N LEU A 309 -6.19 -7.74 -4.31
CA LEU A 309 -7.54 -7.30 -4.71
C LEU A 309 -8.62 -8.02 -3.90
N TYR A 310 -8.53 -9.33 -3.77
CA TYR A 310 -9.47 -10.18 -3.03
C TYR A 310 -9.61 -9.75 -1.58
N ASP A 311 -8.51 -9.53 -0.87
CA ASP A 311 -8.54 -9.23 0.56
C ASP A 311 -8.94 -7.78 0.87
N ARG A 312 -8.67 -6.85 -0.05
CA ARG A 312 -8.72 -5.42 0.28
C ARG A 312 -9.62 -4.57 -0.60
N TYR A 313 -9.79 -4.92 -1.88
CA TYR A 313 -10.39 -4.01 -2.86
C TYR A 313 -11.79 -4.42 -3.31
N PHE A 314 -12.01 -5.71 -3.54
CA PHE A 314 -13.28 -6.18 -4.05
C PHE A 314 -14.42 -5.87 -3.09
N ILE A 315 -15.54 -5.41 -3.65
CA ILE A 315 -16.75 -5.17 -2.87
C ILE A 315 -17.28 -6.50 -2.36
N HIS A 316 -17.64 -6.52 -1.09
CA HIS A 316 -18.15 -7.70 -0.40
C HIS A 316 -19.35 -7.35 0.48
N SER A 317 -20.17 -8.35 0.77
CA SER A 317 -21.24 -8.31 1.75
C SER A 317 -21.06 -9.50 2.69
N ASP A 318 -21.01 -9.27 4.01
CA ASP A 318 -20.80 -10.30 5.03
C ASP A 318 -19.67 -11.29 4.69
N GLU A 319 -18.51 -10.75 4.33
CA GLU A 319 -17.29 -11.48 3.92
C GLU A 319 -17.38 -12.20 2.55
N VAL A 320 -18.52 -12.22 1.86
CA VAL A 320 -18.67 -12.77 0.50
C VAL A 320 -18.26 -11.72 -0.52
N ARG A 321 -17.17 -11.99 -1.30
CA ARG A 321 -16.75 -11.13 -2.40
C ARG A 321 -17.61 -11.46 -3.63
N PHE A 322 -18.32 -10.45 -4.10
CA PHE A 322 -19.15 -10.62 -5.30
C PHE A 322 -18.72 -9.72 -6.47
N GLU A 323 -17.60 -9.04 -6.32
CA GLU A 323 -16.95 -8.27 -7.37
C GLU A 323 -15.84 -9.08 -8.03
N LEU A 324 -15.93 -9.27 -9.36
CA LEU A 324 -14.94 -9.97 -10.16
C LEU A 324 -13.95 -8.98 -10.79
N PRO A 325 -12.72 -9.39 -11.18
CA PRO A 325 -11.65 -8.44 -11.57
C PRO A 325 -12.05 -7.48 -12.70
N GLN A 326 -12.66 -7.95 -13.78
CA GLN A 326 -13.03 -7.05 -14.87
C GLN A 326 -14.21 -6.14 -14.49
N ILE A 327 -15.10 -6.60 -13.63
CA ILE A 327 -16.19 -5.79 -13.06
C ILE A 327 -15.61 -4.70 -12.16
N PHE A 328 -14.61 -5.02 -11.37
CA PHE A 328 -13.91 -4.06 -10.52
C PHE A 328 -13.34 -2.89 -11.34
N PHE A 329 -12.58 -3.16 -12.40
CA PHE A 329 -12.05 -2.11 -13.26
C PHE A 329 -13.16 -1.33 -13.98
N MET A 330 -14.22 -2.00 -14.42
CA MET A 330 -15.36 -1.33 -15.05
C MET A 330 -16.11 -0.45 -14.05
N ARG A 331 -16.34 -0.89 -12.81
CA ARG A 331 -16.97 -0.06 -11.76
C ARG A 331 -16.15 1.21 -11.50
N VAL A 332 -14.83 1.07 -11.39
CA VAL A 332 -13.94 2.23 -11.18
C VAL A 332 -14.07 3.18 -12.37
N ALA A 333 -14.03 2.67 -13.58
CA ALA A 333 -14.15 3.44 -14.81
C ALA A 333 -15.51 4.14 -14.94
N MET A 334 -16.60 3.44 -14.65
CA MET A 334 -17.97 4.02 -14.61
C MET A 334 -18.02 5.18 -13.62
N GLY A 335 -17.57 4.95 -12.37
CA GLY A 335 -17.57 6.00 -11.34
C GLY A 335 -16.79 7.24 -11.75
N LEU A 336 -15.67 7.08 -12.46
CA LEU A 336 -14.85 8.20 -12.96
C LEU A 336 -15.44 8.91 -14.19
N SER A 337 -16.41 8.31 -14.88
CA SER A 337 -16.98 8.84 -16.12
C SER A 337 -18.39 9.43 -15.97
N VAL A 338 -18.96 9.42 -14.76
CA VAL A 338 -20.37 9.85 -14.52
C VAL A 338 -20.69 11.28 -14.94
N ARG A 339 -19.69 12.14 -15.06
CA ARG A 339 -19.86 13.55 -15.48
C ARG A 339 -19.35 13.84 -16.91
N GLU A 340 -18.95 12.83 -17.65
CA GLU A 340 -18.54 12.99 -19.05
C GLU A 340 -19.75 13.13 -19.96
N ASP A 341 -19.59 13.84 -21.09
CA ASP A 341 -20.67 14.02 -22.09
C ASP A 341 -21.14 12.69 -22.70
N ASN A 342 -20.20 11.74 -22.85
CA ASN A 342 -20.49 10.37 -23.29
C ASN A 342 -19.93 9.39 -22.25
N PRO A 343 -20.64 9.16 -21.12
CA PRO A 343 -20.11 8.38 -20.00
C PRO A 343 -19.84 6.91 -20.39
N ASN A 344 -20.63 6.29 -21.27
CA ASN A 344 -20.40 4.91 -21.69
C ASN A 344 -19.10 4.74 -22.47
N ALA A 345 -18.84 5.58 -23.45
CA ALA A 345 -17.60 5.53 -24.24
C ALA A 345 -16.38 5.82 -23.36
N ARG A 346 -16.49 6.77 -22.44
CA ARG A 346 -15.43 7.08 -21.48
C ARG A 346 -15.17 5.97 -20.47
N ALA A 347 -16.23 5.33 -19.98
CA ALA A 347 -16.08 4.18 -19.10
C ALA A 347 -15.30 3.05 -19.80
N ILE A 348 -15.59 2.76 -21.06
CA ILE A 348 -14.86 1.76 -21.85
C ILE A 348 -13.38 2.18 -22.04
N GLU A 349 -13.12 3.45 -22.35
CA GLU A 349 -11.74 3.96 -22.48
C GLU A 349 -10.95 3.81 -21.15
N PHE A 350 -11.54 4.24 -20.04
CA PHE A 350 -10.92 4.16 -18.72
C PHE A 350 -10.75 2.70 -18.26
N TYR A 351 -11.75 1.85 -18.52
CA TYR A 351 -11.67 0.41 -18.26
C TYR A 351 -10.49 -0.23 -19.00
N ARG A 352 -10.35 0.06 -20.29
CA ARG A 352 -9.25 -0.49 -21.11
C ARG A 352 -7.89 -0.12 -20.55
N LEU A 353 -7.73 1.13 -20.11
CA LEU A 353 -6.48 1.62 -19.54
C LEU A 353 -6.16 0.96 -18.19
N LEU A 354 -7.15 0.82 -17.30
CA LEU A 354 -6.98 0.19 -15.98
C LEU A 354 -6.74 -1.31 -16.10
N SER A 355 -7.55 -2.00 -16.89
CA SER A 355 -7.54 -3.46 -16.98
C SER A 355 -6.38 -4.01 -17.83
N SER A 356 -5.74 -3.20 -18.68
CA SER A 356 -4.48 -3.56 -19.36
C SER A 356 -3.24 -3.42 -18.48
N PHE A 357 -3.40 -2.82 -17.30
CA PHE A 357 -2.28 -2.45 -16.41
C PHE A 357 -1.32 -1.40 -16.96
N ASP A 358 -1.70 -0.65 -18.00
CA ASP A 358 -0.87 0.45 -18.49
C ASP A 358 -0.79 1.63 -17.51
N TYR A 359 -1.83 1.77 -16.68
CA TYR A 359 -1.97 2.80 -15.64
C TYR A 359 -2.79 2.26 -14.47
N MET A 360 -2.53 2.77 -13.28
CA MET A 360 -3.34 2.46 -12.12
C MET A 360 -3.64 3.72 -11.30
N SER A 361 -4.92 3.89 -10.94
CA SER A 361 -5.34 4.94 -10.02
C SER A 361 -4.90 4.64 -8.59
N SER A 362 -4.89 5.67 -7.75
CA SER A 362 -4.56 5.52 -6.33
C SER A 362 -5.55 4.63 -5.59
N THR A 363 -5.11 4.06 -4.48
CA THR A 363 -5.90 3.16 -3.63
C THR A 363 -7.29 3.72 -3.28
N PRO A 364 -7.48 4.97 -2.82
CA PRO A 364 -8.82 5.49 -2.54
C PRO A 364 -9.74 5.56 -3.75
N THR A 365 -9.20 5.90 -4.92
CA THR A 365 -9.95 5.88 -6.17
C THR A 365 -10.45 4.48 -6.50
N LEU A 366 -9.57 3.48 -6.41
CA LEU A 366 -9.92 2.07 -6.66
C LEU A 366 -10.96 1.55 -5.65
N PHE A 367 -10.87 1.94 -4.38
CA PHE A 367 -11.83 1.52 -3.36
C PHE A 367 -13.22 2.14 -3.55
N ASN A 368 -13.26 3.45 -3.76
CA ASN A 368 -14.46 4.24 -3.53
C ASN A 368 -15.15 4.71 -4.82
N SER A 369 -14.52 4.57 -6.01
CA SER A 369 -15.14 4.96 -7.27
C SER A 369 -16.43 4.14 -7.53
N GLY A 370 -17.53 4.80 -7.86
CA GLY A 370 -18.83 4.18 -8.05
C GLY A 370 -19.59 3.80 -6.78
N THR A 371 -19.06 4.11 -5.58
CA THR A 371 -19.77 3.90 -4.30
C THR A 371 -20.61 5.13 -3.91
N LEU A 372 -21.42 5.00 -2.85
CA LEU A 372 -22.30 6.08 -2.38
C LEU A 372 -21.57 7.34 -1.87
N ARG A 373 -20.33 7.20 -1.40
CA ARG A 373 -19.52 8.30 -0.87
C ARG A 373 -18.10 8.20 -1.40
N PRO A 374 -17.89 8.60 -2.65
CA PRO A 374 -16.65 8.38 -3.35
C PRO A 374 -15.58 9.41 -2.92
N GLN A 375 -14.98 9.26 -1.74
CA GLN A 375 -13.75 9.98 -1.42
C GLN A 375 -12.61 9.31 -2.21
N LEU A 376 -12.25 9.92 -3.34
CA LEU A 376 -11.30 9.37 -4.32
C LEU A 376 -9.89 9.93 -4.12
N SER A 377 -9.80 11.13 -3.51
CA SER A 377 -8.53 11.81 -3.27
C SER A 377 -7.72 11.12 -2.19
N SER A 378 -6.41 11.04 -2.39
CA SER A 378 -5.51 10.23 -1.57
C SER A 378 -4.91 10.99 -0.39
N CYS A 379 -4.59 12.26 -0.58
CA CYS A 379 -3.74 13.03 0.32
C CYS A 379 -4.32 14.42 0.59
N TYR A 380 -4.14 14.86 1.85
CA TYR A 380 -4.63 16.14 2.34
C TYR A 380 -3.54 16.81 3.19
N LEU A 381 -3.33 18.12 2.97
CA LEU A 381 -2.35 18.92 3.67
C LEU A 381 -3.05 20.03 4.42
N THR A 382 -2.73 20.18 5.72
CA THR A 382 -3.36 21.15 6.61
C THR A 382 -2.29 21.93 7.34
N THR A 383 -2.40 23.27 7.37
CA THR A 383 -1.65 24.13 8.29
C THR A 383 -2.46 24.34 9.57
N VAL A 384 -1.86 24.06 10.73
CA VAL A 384 -2.52 24.12 12.03
C VAL A 384 -2.38 25.52 12.62
N PRO A 385 -3.47 26.26 12.86
CA PRO A 385 -3.40 27.60 13.46
C PRO A 385 -2.95 27.58 14.92
N ASP A 386 -2.38 28.70 15.41
CA ASP A 386 -1.92 28.87 16.80
C ASP A 386 -3.05 29.31 17.74
N ASP A 387 -4.16 28.61 17.72
CA ASP A 387 -5.25 28.77 18.68
C ASP A 387 -5.95 27.43 18.96
N LEU A 388 -6.60 27.33 20.09
CA LEU A 388 -7.16 26.05 20.53
C LEU A 388 -8.28 25.54 19.62
N PHE A 389 -9.11 26.42 19.07
CA PHE A 389 -10.17 26.03 18.12
C PHE A 389 -9.57 25.53 16.83
N GLY A 390 -8.56 26.20 16.29
CA GLY A 390 -7.85 25.81 15.08
C GLY A 390 -7.10 24.49 15.26
N ILE A 391 -6.40 24.29 16.38
CA ILE A 391 -5.71 23.04 16.69
C ILE A 391 -6.70 21.85 16.74
N TYR A 392 -7.78 21.97 17.53
CA TYR A 392 -8.76 20.89 17.61
C TYR A 392 -9.63 20.77 16.36
N GLY A 393 -9.85 21.86 15.62
CA GLY A 393 -10.45 21.84 14.29
C GLY A 393 -9.64 21.00 13.32
N ALA A 394 -8.32 21.19 13.25
CA ALA A 394 -7.42 20.37 12.42
C ALA A 394 -7.43 18.90 12.84
N ILE A 395 -7.50 18.60 14.15
CA ILE A 395 -7.62 17.22 14.65
C ILE A 395 -8.96 16.58 14.22
N GLN A 396 -10.05 17.34 14.28
CA GLN A 396 -11.36 16.87 13.81
C GLN A 396 -11.37 16.64 12.30
N ASP A 397 -10.80 17.54 11.52
CA ASP A 397 -10.66 17.39 10.06
C ASP A 397 -9.84 16.15 9.72
N ASN A 398 -8.74 15.91 10.44
CA ASN A 398 -7.95 14.70 10.32
C ASN A 398 -8.79 13.43 10.54
N ALA A 399 -9.64 13.41 11.57
CA ALA A 399 -10.50 12.27 11.84
C ALA A 399 -11.52 12.04 10.71
N MET A 400 -12.13 13.11 10.20
CA MET A 400 -13.11 13.03 9.10
C MET A 400 -12.47 12.54 7.80
N LEU A 401 -11.28 13.00 7.46
CA LEU A 401 -10.53 12.59 6.27
C LEU A 401 -10.02 11.15 6.39
N SER A 402 -9.52 10.74 7.57
CA SER A 402 -9.05 9.37 7.84
C SER A 402 -10.17 8.33 7.72
N LYS A 403 -11.40 8.69 8.08
CA LYS A 403 -12.57 7.80 7.99
C LYS A 403 -12.77 7.23 6.58
N PHE A 404 -12.38 7.97 5.54
CA PHE A 404 -12.52 7.60 4.14
C PHE A 404 -11.17 7.33 3.44
N ALA A 405 -10.16 6.90 4.19
CA ALA A 405 -8.83 6.52 3.70
C ALA A 405 -7.91 7.66 3.23
N GLY A 406 -8.15 8.90 3.62
CA GLY A 406 -7.23 10.02 3.37
C GLY A 406 -5.91 9.87 4.11
N GLY A 407 -4.77 10.09 3.43
CA GLY A 407 -3.45 10.25 4.04
C GLY A 407 -3.22 11.73 4.38
N LEU A 408 -2.66 12.03 5.56
CA LEU A 408 -2.64 13.38 6.10
C LEU A 408 -1.21 13.90 6.31
N GLY A 409 -0.97 15.16 5.90
CA GLY A 409 0.20 15.93 6.27
C GLY A 409 -0.24 17.17 7.04
N ASN A 410 0.32 17.39 8.21
CA ASN A 410 -0.01 18.55 9.04
C ASN A 410 1.22 19.39 9.32
N ASP A 411 1.18 20.64 8.97
CA ASP A 411 2.16 21.65 9.35
C ASP A 411 1.84 22.21 10.74
N TRP A 412 2.74 21.95 11.68
CA TRP A 412 2.64 22.37 13.08
C TRP A 412 3.50 23.58 13.41
N THR A 413 4.19 24.13 12.43
CA THR A 413 5.12 25.24 12.61
C THR A 413 4.47 26.50 13.20
N PRO A 414 3.21 26.88 12.86
CA PRO A 414 2.62 28.09 13.44
C PRO A 414 2.30 28.00 14.93
N VAL A 415 2.17 26.78 15.49
CA VAL A 415 1.77 26.59 16.90
C VAL A 415 2.91 26.97 17.85
N ARG A 416 2.62 27.88 18.77
CA ARG A 416 3.62 28.43 19.72
C ARG A 416 4.33 27.35 20.53
N ALA A 417 5.61 27.58 20.75
CA ALA A 417 6.49 26.63 21.40
C ALA A 417 6.32 26.55 22.93
N LEU A 418 6.97 25.56 23.53
CA LEU A 418 7.08 25.41 24.97
C LEU A 418 7.65 26.68 25.64
N GLY A 419 6.95 27.15 26.68
CA GLY A 419 7.35 28.34 27.43
C GLY A 419 6.87 29.67 26.85
N ALA A 420 6.30 29.70 25.62
CA ALA A 420 5.70 30.89 25.04
C ALA A 420 4.52 31.41 25.88
N TYR A 421 4.39 32.71 25.97
CA TYR A 421 3.36 33.35 26.78
C TYR A 421 1.96 33.23 26.16
N ILE A 422 0.99 32.86 26.99
CA ILE A 422 -0.44 32.80 26.64
C ILE A 422 -1.17 33.98 27.25
N LYS A 423 -1.46 34.97 26.44
CA LYS A 423 -2.05 36.25 26.89
C LYS A 423 -3.41 36.05 27.60
N GLY A 424 -4.24 35.17 27.14
CA GLY A 424 -5.60 34.99 27.67
C GLY A 424 -5.67 34.37 29.08
N THR A 425 -4.68 33.55 29.44
CA THR A 425 -4.63 32.86 30.72
C THR A 425 -3.49 33.31 31.64
N ASN A 426 -2.64 34.23 31.18
CA ASN A 426 -1.39 34.62 31.85
C ASN A 426 -0.46 33.40 32.15
N GLY A 427 -0.56 32.34 31.33
CA GLY A 427 0.20 31.12 31.47
C GLY A 427 1.31 30.97 30.42
N LYS A 428 1.93 29.80 30.41
CA LYS A 428 2.94 29.40 29.44
C LYS A 428 2.48 28.18 28.65
N SER A 429 2.75 28.19 27.34
CA SER A 429 2.48 27.05 26.46
C SER A 429 3.26 25.81 26.87
N GLN A 430 2.66 24.66 26.69
CA GLN A 430 3.30 23.34 26.83
C GLN A 430 3.94 22.88 25.52
N GLY A 431 3.93 23.72 24.46
CA GLY A 431 4.46 23.41 23.14
C GLY A 431 3.58 22.47 22.32
N ILE A 432 4.13 21.98 21.23
CA ILE A 432 3.39 21.13 20.25
C ILE A 432 3.25 19.67 20.69
N VAL A 433 4.20 19.13 21.48
CA VAL A 433 4.28 17.70 21.79
C VAL A 433 3.00 17.12 22.41
N PRO A 434 2.33 17.77 23.38
CA PRO A 434 1.06 17.25 23.93
C PRO A 434 -0.05 17.15 22.88
N PHE A 435 -0.14 18.11 21.96
CA PHE A 435 -1.12 18.05 20.87
C PHE A 435 -0.80 16.96 19.85
N LEU A 436 0.47 16.78 19.52
CA LEU A 436 0.91 15.69 18.64
C LEU A 436 0.56 14.31 19.21
N LYS A 437 0.58 14.15 20.53
CA LYS A 437 0.10 12.92 21.18
C LYS A 437 -1.39 12.69 20.93
N VAL A 438 -2.23 13.73 21.00
CA VAL A 438 -3.65 13.64 20.68
C VAL A 438 -3.87 13.28 19.20
N VAL A 439 -3.09 13.85 18.29
CA VAL A 439 -3.13 13.52 16.86
C VAL A 439 -2.77 12.05 16.62
N ASN A 440 -1.70 11.56 17.28
CA ASN A 440 -1.30 10.15 17.21
C ASN A 440 -2.45 9.22 17.64
N ASP A 441 -3.07 9.48 18.79
CA ASP A 441 -4.13 8.65 19.32
C ASP A 441 -5.41 8.75 18.47
N THR A 442 -5.69 9.90 17.88
CA THR A 442 -6.78 10.08 16.90
C THR A 442 -6.55 9.25 15.63
N ALA A 443 -5.33 9.21 15.10
CA ALA A 443 -4.99 8.41 13.93
C ALA A 443 -5.17 6.90 14.20
N VAL A 444 -4.86 6.45 15.41
CA VAL A 444 -5.10 5.06 15.83
C VAL A 444 -6.59 4.76 15.94
N ALA A 445 -7.37 5.70 16.51
CA ALA A 445 -8.79 5.52 16.79
C ALA A 445 -9.65 5.53 15.53
N VAL A 446 -9.32 6.33 14.52
CA VAL A 446 -10.15 6.55 13.34
C VAL A 446 -9.49 5.94 12.09
N ASN A 447 -10.18 4.96 11.49
CA ASN A 447 -9.75 4.28 10.28
C ASN A 447 -10.94 3.91 9.38
N GLN A 448 -10.65 3.49 8.16
CA GLN A 448 -11.67 3.06 7.20
C GLN A 448 -12.06 1.59 7.45
N GLY A 449 -12.87 1.34 8.47
CA GLY A 449 -13.49 0.02 8.70
C GLY A 449 -12.53 -1.17 8.69
N GLY A 450 -11.27 -0.96 9.13
CA GLY A 450 -10.21 -1.98 9.07
C GLY A 450 -9.48 -2.12 7.74
N LYS A 451 -9.98 -1.53 6.65
CA LYS A 451 -9.35 -1.61 5.31
C LYS A 451 -8.04 -0.80 5.24
N ARG A 452 -8.02 0.38 5.85
CA ARG A 452 -6.83 1.24 5.93
C ARG A 452 -6.80 1.96 7.28
N LYS A 453 -5.69 1.84 8.00
CA LYS A 453 -5.48 2.59 9.25
C LYS A 453 -5.37 4.08 8.96
N GLY A 454 -5.82 4.93 9.90
CA GLY A 454 -5.55 6.36 9.89
C GLY A 454 -4.05 6.60 9.94
N ALA A 455 -3.57 7.53 9.13
CA ALA A 455 -2.14 7.81 9.01
C ALA A 455 -1.90 9.31 8.82
N VAL A 456 -1.05 9.88 9.69
CA VAL A 456 -0.73 11.31 9.73
C VAL A 456 0.79 11.48 9.76
N CYS A 457 1.30 12.48 9.04
CA CYS A 457 2.66 12.99 9.17
C CYS A 457 2.62 14.43 9.70
N ALA A 458 3.30 14.68 10.82
CA ALA A 458 3.49 16.03 11.33
C ALA A 458 4.77 16.63 10.76
N TYR A 459 4.68 17.85 10.27
CA TYR A 459 5.79 18.65 9.73
C TYR A 459 6.14 19.78 10.68
N LEU A 460 7.44 20.02 10.85
CA LEU A 460 7.96 21.13 11.66
C LEU A 460 9.18 21.74 10.99
N GLU A 461 9.20 23.08 10.89
CA GLU A 461 10.39 23.79 10.42
C GLU A 461 11.52 23.74 11.43
N THR A 462 12.76 23.62 10.95
CA THR A 462 13.97 23.41 11.78
C THR A 462 14.32 24.58 12.70
N TRP A 463 13.74 25.76 12.51
CA TRP A 463 13.91 26.92 13.38
C TRP A 463 12.92 26.98 14.56
N HIS A 464 11.93 26.07 14.60
CA HIS A 464 10.96 26.05 15.69
C HIS A 464 11.63 25.63 17.01
N MET A 465 11.27 26.31 18.10
CA MET A 465 11.88 26.10 19.42
C MET A 465 11.74 24.67 19.93
N ASP A 466 10.64 23.99 19.61
CA ASP A 466 10.37 22.61 20.05
C ASP A 466 11.03 21.55 19.17
N ILE A 467 11.88 21.93 18.19
CA ILE A 467 12.43 20.98 17.21
C ILE A 467 13.20 19.83 17.90
N GLU A 468 13.93 20.11 18.98
CA GLU A 468 14.71 19.06 19.65
C GLU A 468 13.83 18.00 20.33
N GLU A 469 12.67 18.38 20.88
CA GLU A 469 11.68 17.45 21.44
C GLU A 469 10.91 16.74 20.35
N PHE A 470 10.62 17.43 19.23
CA PHE A 470 9.99 16.83 18.06
C PHE A 470 10.83 15.70 17.44
N LEU A 471 12.15 15.86 17.40
CA LEU A 471 13.08 14.82 16.96
C LEU A 471 13.00 13.54 17.83
N ASP A 472 12.69 13.69 19.11
CA ASP A 472 12.65 12.58 20.07
C ASP A 472 11.30 11.84 20.08
N LEU A 473 10.28 12.27 19.33
CA LEU A 473 8.91 11.73 19.37
C LEU A 473 8.80 10.23 19.09
N ARG A 474 9.69 9.69 18.25
CA ARG A 474 9.67 8.28 17.81
C ARG A 474 10.63 7.38 18.58
N LYS A 475 11.38 7.92 19.56
CA LYS A 475 12.29 7.12 20.40
C LYS A 475 11.55 6.04 21.18
N ASN A 476 12.17 4.86 21.25
CA ASN A 476 11.69 3.73 22.09
C ASN A 476 12.01 3.87 23.56
N THR A 477 12.58 5.01 23.97
CA THR A 477 12.99 5.31 25.34
C THR A 477 12.40 6.64 25.83
N GLY A 478 12.31 6.82 27.15
CA GLY A 478 11.79 8.04 27.77
C GLY A 478 10.34 7.94 28.23
N ASP A 479 9.67 9.08 28.38
CA ASP A 479 8.27 9.14 28.83
C ASP A 479 7.31 8.89 27.64
N ASP A 480 6.57 7.78 27.64
CA ASP A 480 5.63 7.39 26.60
C ASP A 480 4.52 8.43 26.35
N ARG A 481 4.20 9.26 27.35
CA ARG A 481 3.27 10.39 27.18
C ARG A 481 3.77 11.47 26.24
N ARG A 482 5.09 11.48 25.99
CA ARG A 482 5.76 12.39 25.06
C ARG A 482 6.26 11.67 23.78
N ARG A 483 5.69 10.50 23.48
CA ARG A 483 6.03 9.68 22.29
C ARG A 483 4.81 9.48 21.39
N THR A 484 5.07 9.38 20.10
CA THR A 484 4.05 9.22 19.06
C THR A 484 4.48 8.13 18.08
N HIS A 485 4.30 6.87 18.47
CA HIS A 485 4.81 5.72 17.70
C HIS A 485 3.99 5.39 16.46
N ASP A 486 2.72 5.81 16.39
CA ASP A 486 1.80 5.50 15.29
C ASP A 486 1.68 6.62 14.27
N MET A 487 2.30 7.78 14.53
CA MET A 487 2.31 8.94 13.66
C MET A 487 3.70 9.14 13.04
N ASN A 488 3.74 9.53 11.78
CA ASN A 488 4.98 9.91 11.11
C ASN A 488 5.36 11.37 11.43
N THR A 489 6.64 11.67 11.30
CA THR A 489 7.19 13.02 11.50
C THR A 489 8.15 13.39 10.38
N ALA A 490 8.20 14.66 10.02
CA ALA A 490 9.10 15.18 8.99
C ALA A 490 9.64 16.57 9.36
N ASN A 491 10.91 16.79 9.06
CA ASN A 491 11.52 18.12 9.14
C ASN A 491 11.21 18.91 7.87
N TRP A 492 10.85 20.18 8.01
CA TRP A 492 10.71 21.14 6.92
C TRP A 492 11.87 22.12 6.96
N ILE A 493 12.82 21.94 6.03
CA ILE A 493 14.20 22.49 6.14
C ILE A 493 14.37 23.65 5.15
N PRO A 494 14.60 24.90 5.63
CA PRO A 494 14.97 26.01 4.75
C PRO A 494 16.41 25.89 4.28
N ASP A 495 16.72 26.42 3.10
CA ASP A 495 18.08 26.42 2.52
C ASP A 495 19.12 27.04 3.44
N LEU A 496 18.75 28.13 4.14
CA LEU A 496 19.63 28.79 5.11
C LEU A 496 20.15 27.83 6.19
N PHE A 497 19.31 26.91 6.67
CA PHE A 497 19.76 25.90 7.64
C PHE A 497 20.90 25.05 7.08
N MET A 498 20.76 24.55 5.85
CA MET A 498 21.79 23.76 5.19
C MET A 498 23.06 24.59 4.93
N LYS A 499 22.91 25.85 4.51
CA LYS A 499 24.04 26.79 4.38
C LYS A 499 24.82 26.90 5.70
N ARG A 500 24.11 27.10 6.83
CA ARG A 500 24.71 27.17 8.17
C ARG A 500 25.34 25.85 8.63
N VAL A 501 24.80 24.69 8.19
CA VAL A 501 25.41 23.38 8.43
C VAL A 501 26.76 23.26 7.72
N PHE A 502 26.85 23.68 6.45
CA PHE A 502 28.11 23.67 5.68
C PHE A 502 29.16 24.66 6.23
N GLU A 503 28.71 25.80 6.70
CA GLU A 503 29.58 26.88 7.19
C GLU A 503 29.94 26.74 8.68
N ASP A 504 29.48 25.69 9.38
CA ASP A 504 29.59 25.51 10.84
C ASP A 504 29.03 26.72 11.61
N GLY A 505 27.95 27.29 11.08
CA GLY A 505 27.30 28.49 11.61
C GLY A 505 26.41 28.19 12.82
N ASP A 506 25.98 29.29 13.47
CA ASP A 506 25.00 29.18 14.53
C ASP A 506 23.58 29.13 13.94
N TRP A 507 22.67 28.48 14.65
CA TRP A 507 21.27 28.38 14.32
C TRP A 507 20.42 28.74 15.53
N THR A 508 19.51 29.68 15.36
CA THR A 508 18.66 30.19 16.44
C THR A 508 17.25 29.64 16.32
N LEU A 509 16.76 29.04 17.38
CA LEU A 509 15.40 28.54 17.49
C LEU A 509 14.49 29.63 18.05
N PHE A 510 13.32 29.79 17.47
CA PHE A 510 12.31 30.77 17.85
C PHE A 510 10.94 30.14 18.14
N SER A 511 10.14 30.84 18.93
CA SER A 511 8.72 30.54 19.01
C SER A 511 7.96 31.30 17.92
N PRO A 512 7.10 30.67 17.10
CA PRO A 512 6.47 31.31 15.94
C PRO A 512 5.63 32.56 16.29
N ASN A 513 5.05 32.64 17.48
CA ASN A 513 4.34 33.83 17.92
C ASN A 513 5.22 35.06 18.06
N ASP A 514 6.54 34.93 18.21
CA ASP A 514 7.51 36.02 18.30
C ASP A 514 8.12 36.40 16.94
N VAL A 515 7.97 35.50 15.95
CA VAL A 515 8.48 35.64 14.57
C VAL A 515 7.40 35.27 13.54
N PRO A 516 6.24 35.98 13.55
CA PRO A 516 5.00 35.53 12.93
C PRO A 516 5.02 35.42 11.40
N ASP A 517 5.91 36.17 10.74
CA ASP A 517 6.03 36.20 9.28
C ASP A 517 7.03 35.19 8.71
N LEU A 518 7.88 34.59 9.55
CA LEU A 518 8.97 33.73 9.11
C LEU A 518 8.46 32.45 8.43
N HIS A 519 7.35 31.95 8.89
CA HIS A 519 6.69 30.74 8.36
C HIS A 519 6.26 30.92 6.88
N ASP A 520 5.84 32.12 6.49
CA ASP A 520 5.38 32.42 5.13
C ASP A 520 6.48 32.90 4.18
N LEU A 521 7.74 32.87 4.62
CA LEU A 521 8.89 33.29 3.83
C LEU A 521 9.73 32.09 3.39
N TYR A 522 10.40 32.22 2.23
CA TYR A 522 11.34 31.24 1.69
C TYR A 522 12.41 31.94 0.86
N GLY A 523 13.49 31.20 0.49
CA GLY A 523 14.61 31.76 -0.28
C GLY A 523 15.32 32.89 0.44
N THR A 524 15.80 33.89 -0.32
CA THR A 524 16.54 35.04 0.22
C THR A 524 15.69 35.89 1.17
N ALA A 525 14.39 36.00 0.96
CA ALA A 525 13.49 36.72 1.85
C ALA A 525 13.42 36.06 3.24
N PHE A 526 13.44 34.73 3.30
CA PHE A 526 13.53 34.02 4.57
C PHE A 526 14.89 34.30 5.24
N GLU A 527 16.01 34.21 4.49
CA GLU A 527 17.37 34.43 5.02
C GLU A 527 17.47 35.83 5.63
N GLU A 528 17.10 36.87 4.91
CA GLU A 528 17.13 38.26 5.38
C GLU A 528 16.30 38.46 6.65
N ARG A 529 15.08 37.90 6.68
CA ARG A 529 14.18 38.06 7.81
C ARG A 529 14.63 37.28 9.04
N TYR A 530 15.13 36.07 8.83
CA TYR A 530 15.68 35.22 9.89
C TYR A 530 16.88 35.92 10.56
N GLU A 531 17.81 36.49 9.79
CA GLU A 531 18.96 37.23 10.32
C GLU A 531 18.55 38.50 11.11
N GLN A 532 17.49 39.16 10.69
CA GLN A 532 16.92 40.29 11.46
C GLN A 532 16.39 39.77 12.81
N TYR A 533 15.70 38.65 12.87
CA TYR A 533 15.24 38.07 14.13
C TYR A 533 16.41 37.58 15.01
N GLU A 534 17.47 37.05 14.43
CA GLU A 534 18.70 36.76 15.20
C GLU A 534 19.31 38.02 15.80
N GLN A 535 19.30 39.11 15.07
CA GLN A 535 19.78 40.38 15.61
C GLN A 535 18.89 40.89 16.76
N MET A 536 17.57 40.87 16.60
CA MET A 536 16.62 41.25 17.65
C MET A 536 16.80 40.36 18.91
N ALA A 537 17.11 39.10 18.73
CA ALA A 537 17.41 38.17 19.85
C ALA A 537 18.71 38.56 20.56
N ARG A 538 19.77 38.94 19.82
CA ARG A 538 21.03 39.43 20.38
C ARG A 538 20.85 40.74 21.12
N ASP A 539 19.98 41.59 20.64
CA ASP A 539 19.68 42.90 21.26
C ASP A 539 18.71 42.79 22.45
N GLY A 540 18.22 41.59 22.74
CA GLY A 540 17.36 41.29 23.87
C GLY A 540 15.90 41.66 23.68
N GLU A 541 15.48 41.94 22.44
CA GLU A 541 14.09 42.26 22.10
C GLU A 541 13.23 40.96 22.08
N LEU A 542 13.81 39.84 21.63
CA LEU A 542 13.17 38.51 21.68
C LEU A 542 13.66 37.77 22.92
N LYS A 543 12.74 37.43 23.83
CA LYS A 543 13.06 36.82 25.12
C LYS A 543 13.13 35.28 25.04
N LEU A 544 12.30 34.69 24.17
CA LEU A 544 12.23 33.23 24.03
C LEU A 544 12.94 32.79 22.75
N HIS A 545 14.23 32.54 22.88
CA HIS A 545 15.05 31.96 21.80
C HIS A 545 16.14 31.05 22.38
N LYS A 546 16.71 30.22 21.51
CA LYS A 546 17.84 29.33 21.84
C LYS A 546 18.77 29.24 20.64
N THR A 547 20.03 29.59 20.82
CA THR A 547 21.04 29.47 19.76
C THR A 547 21.90 28.23 19.99
N LEU A 548 22.13 27.45 18.94
CA LEU A 548 22.96 26.25 18.92
C LEU A 548 23.73 26.16 17.61
N LYS A 549 24.68 25.25 17.51
CA LYS A 549 25.38 24.98 16.25
C LYS A 549 24.47 24.20 15.28
N ALA A 550 24.34 24.70 14.06
CA ALA A 550 23.54 24.06 13.01
C ALA A 550 23.98 22.60 12.77
N GLN A 551 25.29 22.34 12.76
CA GLN A 551 25.83 20.99 12.65
C GLN A 551 25.41 20.05 13.79
N ASN A 552 25.25 20.56 15.01
CA ASN A 552 24.82 19.72 16.13
C ASN A 552 23.35 19.31 15.96
N LEU A 553 22.50 20.22 15.53
CA LEU A 553 21.11 19.88 15.22
C LEU A 553 21.03 18.89 14.05
N TRP A 554 21.79 19.13 12.98
CA TRP A 554 21.85 18.24 11.84
C TRP A 554 22.30 16.82 12.21
N ARG A 555 23.36 16.67 13.04
CA ARG A 555 23.80 15.36 13.54
C ARG A 555 22.71 14.68 14.37
N LYS A 556 21.98 15.44 15.20
CA LYS A 556 20.84 14.88 15.96
C LYS A 556 19.74 14.41 15.01
N MET A 557 19.39 15.18 13.98
CA MET A 557 18.41 14.81 12.95
C MET A 557 18.83 13.50 12.26
N LEU A 558 20.05 13.40 11.77
CA LEU A 558 20.59 12.19 11.13
C LEU A 558 20.60 11.00 12.09
N GLY A 559 21.00 11.22 13.35
CA GLY A 559 20.96 10.19 14.39
C GLY A 559 19.56 9.64 14.63
N MET A 560 18.54 10.49 14.60
CA MET A 560 17.14 10.07 14.76
C MET A 560 16.62 9.30 13.57
N ILE A 561 16.95 9.68 12.34
CA ILE A 561 16.64 8.91 11.15
C ILE A 561 17.26 7.53 11.23
N PHE A 562 18.53 7.43 11.62
CA PHE A 562 19.21 6.15 11.77
C PHE A 562 18.57 5.26 12.85
N GLU A 563 18.20 5.85 14.00
CA GLU A 563 17.61 5.11 15.12
C GLU A 563 16.16 4.70 14.88
N THR A 564 15.33 5.57 14.27
CA THR A 564 13.87 5.42 14.24
C THR A 564 13.26 5.48 12.84
N GLY A 565 14.01 5.82 11.80
CA GLY A 565 13.51 6.13 10.46
C GLY A 565 12.81 7.49 10.36
N HIS A 566 12.80 8.31 11.42
CA HIS A 566 12.08 9.59 11.52
C HIS A 566 12.86 10.61 12.34
N PRO A 567 12.53 11.91 12.19
CA PRO A 567 11.69 12.56 11.17
C PRO A 567 12.33 12.49 9.77
N TRP A 568 11.49 12.44 8.73
CA TRP A 568 11.96 12.52 7.33
C TRP A 568 12.56 13.89 7.03
N MET A 569 13.42 13.95 6.00
CA MET A 569 14.05 15.20 5.55
C MET A 569 13.31 15.72 4.32
N THR A 570 12.76 16.93 4.41
CA THR A 570 12.09 17.63 3.32
C THR A 570 12.56 19.09 3.27
N PHE A 571 12.62 19.66 2.07
CA PHE A 571 13.27 20.96 1.84
C PHE A 571 12.25 22.01 1.39
N LYS A 572 12.12 23.07 2.18
CA LYS A 572 11.14 24.14 2.01
C LYS A 572 11.35 24.93 0.72
N ASP A 573 12.57 25.42 0.50
CA ASP A 573 12.82 26.40 -0.54
C ASP A 573 12.62 25.86 -1.96
N PRO A 574 13.15 24.68 -2.36
CA PRO A 574 12.91 24.16 -3.71
C PRO A 574 11.44 23.87 -3.96
N CYS A 575 10.69 23.43 -2.94
CA CYS A 575 9.25 23.20 -3.06
C CYS A 575 8.48 24.51 -3.36
N ASN A 576 8.91 25.62 -2.79
CA ASN A 576 8.31 26.94 -2.98
C ASN A 576 8.83 27.66 -4.22
N LEU A 577 10.15 27.68 -4.43
CA LEU A 577 10.78 28.37 -5.56
C LEU A 577 10.37 27.79 -6.92
N ARG A 578 10.04 26.49 -6.97
CA ARG A 578 9.60 25.82 -8.17
C ARG A 578 8.08 25.56 -8.22
N SER A 579 7.33 26.00 -7.21
CA SER A 579 5.88 25.84 -7.20
C SER A 579 5.23 26.67 -8.30
N PRO A 580 4.38 26.07 -9.15
CA PRO A 580 3.64 26.86 -10.15
C PRO A 580 2.62 27.83 -9.52
N GLN A 581 2.30 27.66 -8.22
CA GLN A 581 1.29 28.41 -7.48
C GLN A 581 1.84 29.45 -6.49
N GLN A 582 3.06 29.95 -6.69
CA GLN A 582 3.71 30.96 -5.84
C GLN A 582 2.84 32.19 -5.54
N HIS A 583 1.99 32.59 -6.48
CA HIS A 583 1.09 33.77 -6.38
C HIS A 583 -0.13 33.49 -5.47
N CYS A 584 -0.42 32.24 -5.12
CA CYS A 584 -1.58 31.89 -4.29
C CYS A 584 -1.24 31.67 -2.82
N GLY A 585 0.00 31.32 -2.51
CA GLY A 585 0.42 31.03 -1.14
C GLY A 585 1.72 30.24 -1.07
N VAL A 586 2.07 29.87 0.14
CA VAL A 586 3.32 29.16 0.46
C VAL A 586 3.03 27.68 0.70
N VAL A 587 3.95 26.83 0.25
CA VAL A 587 3.98 25.41 0.57
C VAL A 587 4.63 25.24 1.94
N HIS A 588 3.84 24.88 2.95
CA HIS A 588 4.27 24.81 4.35
C HIS A 588 4.63 23.38 4.80
N SER A 589 4.23 22.38 4.04
CA SER A 589 4.46 20.95 4.34
C SER A 589 4.30 20.10 3.10
N SER A 590 4.46 18.79 3.29
CA SER A 590 4.04 17.81 2.32
C SER A 590 2.95 16.89 2.93
N ASN A 591 2.54 15.87 2.20
CA ASN A 591 1.56 14.88 2.64
C ASN A 591 2.19 13.78 3.52
N LEU A 592 1.45 12.69 3.72
CA LEU A 592 1.90 11.52 4.48
C LEU A 592 3.19 10.89 3.93
N CYS A 593 3.37 10.87 2.61
CA CYS A 593 4.45 10.16 1.92
C CYS A 593 5.49 11.09 1.28
N THR A 594 5.39 12.39 1.51
CA THR A 594 6.34 13.44 1.09
C THR A 594 6.40 13.77 -0.40
N GLU A 595 5.49 13.23 -1.23
CA GLU A 595 5.49 13.50 -2.69
C GLU A 595 4.68 14.74 -3.10
N ILE A 596 3.88 15.34 -2.22
CA ILE A 596 2.96 16.43 -2.55
C ILE A 596 3.47 17.75 -1.99
N THR A 597 3.57 18.76 -2.86
CA THR A 597 3.99 20.12 -2.51
C THR A 597 2.97 21.13 -3.00
N LEU A 598 1.97 21.40 -2.18
CA LEU A 598 0.86 22.31 -2.46
C LEU A 598 0.74 23.35 -1.36
N ASN A 599 0.31 24.56 -1.72
CA ASN A 599 0.08 25.63 -0.77
C ASN A 599 -1.11 25.36 0.14
N THR A 600 -0.98 25.76 1.39
CA THR A 600 -2.02 25.64 2.43
C THR A 600 -2.17 26.93 3.19
N ASN A 601 -3.37 27.16 3.74
CA ASN A 601 -3.64 28.28 4.65
C ASN A 601 -4.84 27.93 5.56
N SER A 602 -5.31 28.87 6.38
CA SER A 602 -6.45 28.64 7.28
C SER A 602 -7.77 28.32 6.58
N GLU A 603 -7.92 28.67 5.31
CA GLU A 603 -9.13 28.52 4.52
C GLU A 603 -9.07 27.37 3.50
N GLU A 604 -7.87 26.83 3.26
CA GLU A 604 -7.61 25.85 2.21
C GLU A 604 -6.78 24.69 2.74
N ILE A 605 -7.38 23.49 2.73
CA ILE A 605 -6.69 22.22 2.91
C ILE A 605 -6.33 21.72 1.51
N ALA A 606 -5.05 21.58 1.22
CA ALA A 606 -4.63 21.11 -0.08
C ALA A 606 -4.97 19.64 -0.29
N VAL A 607 -5.39 19.31 -1.50
CA VAL A 607 -5.84 17.96 -1.88
C VAL A 607 -5.05 17.49 -3.08
N CYS A 608 -4.64 16.21 -3.09
CA CYS A 608 -4.01 15.63 -4.25
C CYS A 608 -4.73 14.38 -4.75
N ASN A 609 -4.81 14.28 -6.09
CA ASN A 609 -5.46 13.21 -6.83
C ASN A 609 -4.39 12.45 -7.59
N LEU A 610 -4.14 11.18 -7.21
CA LEU A 610 -2.96 10.45 -7.61
C LEU A 610 -3.27 9.26 -8.52
N GLY A 611 -2.34 8.99 -9.43
CA GLY A 611 -2.27 7.79 -10.24
C GLY A 611 -0.87 7.61 -10.82
N SER A 612 -0.57 6.41 -11.30
CA SER A 612 0.77 6.06 -11.76
C SER A 612 0.74 5.28 -13.06
N VAL A 613 1.59 5.70 -14.00
CA VAL A 613 1.88 4.96 -15.24
C VAL A 613 2.68 3.72 -14.89
N ASN A 614 2.32 2.58 -15.45
CA ASN A 614 3.12 1.36 -15.37
C ASN A 614 4.18 1.39 -16.47
N LEU A 615 5.37 1.88 -16.13
CA LEU A 615 6.41 2.20 -17.11
C LEU A 615 6.85 1.00 -17.96
N PRO A 616 7.08 -0.23 -17.41
CA PRO A 616 7.48 -1.39 -18.22
C PRO A 616 6.47 -1.80 -19.28
N GLN A 617 5.18 -1.45 -19.14
CA GLN A 617 4.18 -1.70 -20.18
C GLN A 617 4.34 -0.81 -21.41
N HIS A 618 5.16 0.23 -21.29
CA HIS A 618 5.48 1.17 -22.38
C HIS A 618 6.86 0.93 -23.00
N ILE A 619 7.54 -0.15 -22.59
CA ILE A 619 8.79 -0.59 -23.21
C ILE A 619 8.48 -1.66 -24.26
N GLU A 620 8.80 -1.37 -25.51
CA GLU A 620 8.64 -2.27 -26.66
C GLU A 620 9.98 -2.38 -27.38
N ASN A 621 10.45 -3.60 -27.62
CA ASN A 621 11.73 -3.88 -28.29
C ASN A 621 12.95 -3.19 -27.64
N GLY A 622 12.93 -3.03 -26.30
CA GLY A 622 14.02 -2.38 -25.57
C GLY A 622 13.99 -0.84 -25.61
N GLU A 623 12.94 -0.24 -26.14
CA GLU A 623 12.79 1.22 -26.24
C GLU A 623 11.44 1.69 -25.66
N LEU A 624 11.40 2.94 -25.21
CA LEU A 624 10.17 3.59 -24.71
C LEU A 624 9.26 3.96 -25.89
N ASN A 625 8.07 3.35 -25.96
CA ASN A 625 7.04 3.69 -26.95
C ASN A 625 6.33 4.99 -26.53
N LEU A 626 6.76 6.10 -27.15
CA LEU A 626 6.24 7.44 -26.84
C LEU A 626 4.77 7.63 -27.25
N ASP A 627 4.32 7.00 -28.35
CA ASP A 627 2.93 7.14 -28.81
C ASP A 627 1.97 6.44 -27.86
N LYS A 628 2.30 5.22 -27.40
CA LYS A 628 1.55 4.50 -26.38
C LYS A 628 1.53 5.29 -25.07
N LEU A 629 2.69 5.77 -24.64
CA LEU A 629 2.83 6.56 -23.41
C LEU A 629 1.99 7.84 -23.47
N ARG A 630 1.99 8.57 -24.61
CA ARG A 630 1.17 9.76 -24.81
C ARG A 630 -0.32 9.46 -24.68
N GLY A 631 -0.79 8.35 -25.28
CA GLY A 631 -2.17 7.90 -25.17
C GLY A 631 -2.57 7.60 -23.72
N THR A 632 -1.73 6.83 -23.02
CA THR A 632 -1.91 6.50 -21.60
C THR A 632 -1.97 7.75 -20.72
N VAL A 633 -1.01 8.65 -20.85
CA VAL A 633 -0.93 9.89 -20.05
C VAL A 633 -2.14 10.78 -20.32
N ARG A 634 -2.57 10.95 -21.57
CA ARG A 634 -3.73 11.76 -21.94
C ARG A 634 -5.01 11.27 -21.25
N THR A 635 -5.26 9.97 -21.29
CA THR A 635 -6.44 9.37 -20.63
C THR A 635 -6.29 9.46 -19.10
N ALA A 636 -5.10 9.19 -18.54
CA ALA A 636 -4.83 9.28 -17.11
C ALA A 636 -5.08 10.70 -16.55
N ILE A 637 -4.60 11.75 -17.23
CA ILE A 637 -4.82 13.15 -16.83
C ILE A 637 -6.32 13.48 -16.80
N ARG A 638 -7.09 13.02 -17.80
CA ARG A 638 -8.56 13.19 -17.80
C ARG A 638 -9.20 12.47 -16.61
N MET A 639 -8.82 11.23 -16.32
CA MET A 639 -9.32 10.48 -15.18
C MET A 639 -9.03 11.21 -13.85
N LEU A 640 -7.82 11.73 -13.70
CA LEU A 640 -7.41 12.47 -12.51
C LEU A 640 -8.13 13.83 -12.37
N ASP A 641 -8.38 14.54 -13.46
CA ASP A 641 -9.19 15.78 -13.45
C ASP A 641 -10.65 15.47 -13.06
N ASN A 642 -11.22 14.37 -13.57
CA ASN A 642 -12.57 13.93 -13.23
C ASN A 642 -12.72 13.59 -11.74
N VAL A 643 -11.68 13.05 -11.10
CA VAL A 643 -11.69 12.80 -9.64
C VAL A 643 -12.07 14.06 -8.88
N ILE A 644 -11.56 15.24 -9.25
CA ILE A 644 -11.83 16.52 -8.57
C ILE A 644 -13.32 16.81 -8.52
N ASP A 645 -14.01 16.58 -9.64
CA ASP A 645 -15.43 16.95 -9.81
C ASP A 645 -16.41 15.97 -9.15
N ILE A 646 -15.98 14.72 -8.92
CA ILE A 646 -16.82 13.65 -8.37
C ILE A 646 -16.42 13.25 -6.94
N ASN A 647 -15.30 13.71 -6.44
CA ASN A 647 -14.83 13.39 -5.10
C ASN A 647 -15.84 13.84 -4.03
N TYR A 648 -16.08 12.97 -3.06
CA TYR A 648 -16.82 13.34 -1.86
C TYR A 648 -15.89 14.09 -0.90
N TYR A 649 -16.25 15.33 -0.58
CA TYR A 649 -15.50 16.17 0.35
C TYR A 649 -16.15 16.14 1.73
N SER A 650 -15.48 15.54 2.70
CA SER A 650 -15.91 15.53 4.11
C SER A 650 -15.58 16.84 4.84
N VAL A 651 -14.70 17.66 4.26
CA VAL A 651 -14.20 18.91 4.83
C VAL A 651 -14.29 20.02 3.77
N PRO A 652 -15.00 21.15 4.05
CA PRO A 652 -15.24 22.22 3.06
C PRO A 652 -13.98 22.93 2.56
N GLN A 653 -12.96 23.05 3.41
CA GLN A 653 -11.69 23.68 3.04
C GLN A 653 -10.95 22.87 1.96
N ALA A 654 -11.11 21.54 1.98
CA ALA A 654 -10.56 20.64 0.96
C ALA A 654 -11.28 20.79 -0.37
N GLU A 655 -12.61 20.90 -0.37
CA GLU A 655 -13.40 21.16 -1.57
C GLU A 655 -12.99 22.50 -2.21
N ARG A 656 -12.91 23.56 -1.42
CA ARG A 656 -12.53 24.91 -1.87
C ARG A 656 -11.19 24.90 -2.57
N SER A 657 -10.17 24.34 -1.92
CA SER A 657 -8.81 24.24 -2.48
C SER A 657 -8.77 23.42 -3.78
N ASN A 658 -9.41 22.25 -3.77
CA ASN A 658 -9.36 21.33 -4.91
C ASN A 658 -10.05 21.92 -6.15
N PHE A 659 -11.21 22.57 -5.99
CA PHE A 659 -11.89 23.24 -7.11
C PHE A 659 -11.17 24.51 -7.58
N ARG A 660 -10.54 25.26 -6.68
CA ARG A 660 -9.84 26.48 -7.03
C ARG A 660 -8.55 26.22 -7.82
N HIS A 661 -7.79 25.21 -7.40
CA HIS A 661 -6.45 24.96 -7.93
C HIS A 661 -6.38 23.74 -8.85
N ARG A 662 -7.28 22.81 -8.73
CA ARG A 662 -7.36 21.54 -9.51
C ARG A 662 -6.02 20.79 -9.62
N PRO A 663 -5.28 20.56 -8.53
CA PRO A 663 -4.02 19.85 -8.60
C PRO A 663 -4.25 18.35 -8.84
N ILE A 664 -3.42 17.77 -9.68
CA ILE A 664 -3.33 16.32 -9.88
C ILE A 664 -1.87 15.88 -9.82
N GLY A 665 -1.65 14.62 -9.53
CA GLY A 665 -0.31 14.04 -9.40
C GLY A 665 -0.20 12.74 -10.17
N LEU A 666 0.29 12.81 -11.41
CA LEU A 666 0.65 11.64 -12.19
C LEU A 666 2.08 11.23 -11.87
N GLY A 667 2.28 9.99 -11.44
CA GLY A 667 3.58 9.38 -11.20
C GLY A 667 3.82 8.17 -12.10
N LEU A 668 4.76 7.34 -11.69
CA LEU A 668 5.09 6.09 -12.36
C LEU A 668 5.34 4.97 -11.34
N MET A 669 5.31 3.73 -11.80
CA MET A 669 5.73 2.53 -11.09
C MET A 669 6.44 1.59 -12.04
N GLY A 670 7.20 0.63 -11.50
CA GLY A 670 7.93 -0.33 -12.31
C GLY A 670 9.17 0.26 -12.98
N PHE A 671 9.79 1.29 -12.41
CA PHE A 671 11.01 1.86 -12.99
C PHE A 671 12.13 0.82 -13.09
N GLN A 672 12.35 0.03 -12.04
CA GLN A 672 13.35 -1.03 -12.06
C GLN A 672 13.00 -2.13 -13.09
N ASP A 673 11.72 -2.47 -13.26
CA ASP A 673 11.27 -3.42 -14.27
C ASP A 673 11.49 -2.89 -15.69
N ALA A 674 11.31 -1.58 -15.90
CA ALA A 674 11.63 -0.95 -17.17
C ALA A 674 13.14 -1.02 -17.46
N LEU A 675 13.99 -0.80 -16.45
CA LEU A 675 15.44 -0.94 -16.58
C LEU A 675 15.85 -2.36 -16.97
N TYR A 676 15.24 -3.40 -16.37
CA TYR A 676 15.48 -4.78 -16.82
C TYR A 676 15.09 -4.99 -18.29
N LYS A 677 13.97 -4.43 -18.73
CA LYS A 677 13.53 -4.55 -20.14
C LYS A 677 14.43 -3.85 -21.17
N ILE A 678 15.21 -2.85 -20.74
CA ILE A 678 16.18 -2.14 -21.60
C ILE A 678 17.62 -2.55 -21.32
N ASP A 679 17.82 -3.57 -20.47
CA ASP A 679 19.15 -4.11 -20.07
C ASP A 679 20.09 -3.04 -19.48
N ALA A 680 19.53 -2.16 -18.62
CA ALA A 680 20.30 -1.09 -17.97
C ALA A 680 20.44 -1.35 -16.46
N PRO A 681 21.66 -1.51 -15.93
CA PRO A 681 21.89 -1.60 -14.49
C PRO A 681 21.43 -0.33 -13.76
N TYR A 682 20.77 -0.46 -12.62
CA TYR A 682 20.20 0.68 -11.88
C TYR A 682 21.20 1.80 -11.57
N GLY A 683 22.46 1.47 -11.26
CA GLY A 683 23.51 2.44 -10.97
C GLY A 683 24.31 2.91 -12.20
N SER A 684 23.81 2.74 -13.41
CA SER A 684 24.51 3.10 -14.66
C SER A 684 24.10 4.47 -15.17
N GLU A 685 24.94 5.05 -16.05
CA GLU A 685 24.64 6.26 -16.81
C GLU A 685 23.41 6.06 -17.74
N ASP A 686 23.21 4.85 -18.25
CA ASP A 686 22.06 4.50 -19.07
C ASP A 686 20.76 4.59 -18.27
N ALA A 687 20.78 4.14 -17.01
CA ALA A 687 19.63 4.28 -16.10
C ALA A 687 19.32 5.75 -15.80
N VAL A 688 20.33 6.59 -15.56
CA VAL A 688 20.17 8.04 -15.35
C VAL A 688 19.58 8.69 -16.60
N THR A 689 20.11 8.36 -17.78
CA THR A 689 19.61 8.86 -19.07
C THR A 689 18.18 8.44 -19.32
N PHE A 690 17.84 7.19 -19.01
CA PHE A 690 16.47 6.67 -19.15
C PHE A 690 15.51 7.34 -18.16
N ALA A 691 15.93 7.57 -16.91
CA ALA A 691 15.13 8.30 -15.92
C ALA A 691 14.80 9.71 -16.40
N ASP A 692 15.79 10.46 -16.89
CA ASP A 692 15.61 11.81 -17.42
C ASP A 692 14.63 11.82 -18.62
N ARG A 693 14.86 10.98 -19.63
CA ARG A 693 14.04 10.92 -20.84
C ARG A 693 12.61 10.44 -20.60
N SER A 694 12.44 9.41 -19.76
CA SER A 694 11.11 8.90 -19.46
C SER A 694 10.28 9.91 -18.66
N MET A 695 10.90 10.61 -17.71
CA MET A 695 10.22 11.67 -16.95
C MET A 695 9.98 12.92 -17.78
N GLU A 696 10.89 13.29 -18.70
CA GLU A 696 10.64 14.34 -19.66
C GLU A 696 9.37 14.05 -20.47
N ALA A 697 9.26 12.83 -21.02
CA ALA A 697 8.12 12.41 -21.83
C ALA A 697 6.81 12.44 -21.02
N ILE A 698 6.79 11.86 -19.82
CA ILE A 698 5.59 11.84 -18.95
C ILE A 698 5.18 13.26 -18.61
N SER A 699 6.12 14.12 -18.20
CA SER A 699 5.86 15.52 -17.85
C SER A 699 5.33 16.33 -19.04
N TYR A 700 5.96 16.17 -20.20
CA TYR A 700 5.54 16.84 -21.43
C TYR A 700 4.11 16.47 -21.80
N PHE A 701 3.79 15.18 -21.84
CA PHE A 701 2.46 14.70 -22.23
C PHE A 701 1.40 15.04 -21.16
N ALA A 702 1.76 15.09 -19.89
CA ALA A 702 0.86 15.49 -18.81
C ALA A 702 0.48 16.99 -18.94
N ILE A 703 1.45 17.86 -19.20
CA ILE A 703 1.21 19.29 -19.42
C ILE A 703 0.38 19.48 -20.72
N GLU A 704 0.72 18.76 -21.77
CA GLU A 704 -0.03 18.79 -23.03
C GLU A 704 -1.50 18.40 -22.81
N ALA A 705 -1.74 17.27 -22.13
CA ALA A 705 -3.09 16.79 -21.85
C ALA A 705 -3.89 17.76 -20.96
N SER A 706 -3.26 18.35 -19.94
CA SER A 706 -3.90 19.37 -19.11
C SER A 706 -4.26 20.64 -19.89
N SER A 707 -3.41 21.04 -20.84
CA SER A 707 -3.71 22.16 -21.73
C SER A 707 -4.84 21.83 -22.72
N GLU A 708 -4.91 20.61 -23.23
CA GLU A 708 -6.05 20.14 -24.03
C GLU A 708 -7.35 20.17 -23.26
N LEU A 709 -7.34 19.73 -21.99
CA LEU A 709 -8.50 19.81 -21.10
C LEU A 709 -8.88 21.26 -20.79
N ALA A 710 -7.91 22.16 -20.68
CA ALA A 710 -8.20 23.60 -20.52
C ALA A 710 -8.92 24.18 -21.74
N SER A 711 -8.57 23.75 -22.95
CA SER A 711 -9.30 24.15 -24.18
C SER A 711 -10.72 23.61 -24.19
N GLU A 712 -10.99 22.42 -23.62
CA GLU A 712 -12.31 21.80 -23.55
C GLU A 712 -13.16 22.33 -22.39
N ARG A 713 -12.58 22.52 -21.21
CA ARG A 713 -13.29 22.74 -19.93
C ARG A 713 -12.94 24.06 -19.24
N GLY A 714 -12.04 24.86 -19.80
CA GLY A 714 -11.49 26.08 -19.19
C GLY A 714 -10.35 25.82 -18.23
N SER A 715 -9.53 26.84 -18.01
CA SER A 715 -8.41 26.81 -17.07
C SER A 715 -8.90 26.74 -15.62
N TYR A 716 -8.05 26.26 -14.70
CA TYR A 716 -8.34 26.32 -13.28
C TYR A 716 -8.43 27.78 -12.77
N SER A 717 -9.23 28.01 -11.71
CA SER A 717 -9.64 29.36 -11.31
C SER A 717 -8.49 30.28 -10.89
N SER A 718 -7.40 29.73 -10.35
CA SER A 718 -6.20 30.49 -9.95
C SER A 718 -5.06 30.43 -10.97
N TYR A 719 -5.38 30.27 -12.24
CA TYR A 719 -4.37 30.17 -13.31
C TYR A 719 -3.58 31.45 -13.51
N GLU A 720 -4.25 32.60 -13.48
CA GLU A 720 -3.62 33.92 -13.70
C GLU A 720 -2.62 34.27 -12.59
N GLY A 721 -1.42 34.63 -12.95
CA GLY A 721 -0.29 34.89 -12.05
C GLY A 721 0.57 33.64 -11.76
N SER A 722 0.12 32.45 -12.15
CA SER A 722 0.88 31.20 -12.00
C SER A 722 2.16 31.21 -12.84
N LEU A 723 3.10 30.32 -12.55
CA LEU A 723 4.27 30.12 -13.43
C LEU A 723 3.84 29.74 -14.85
N TRP A 724 2.78 28.94 -15.01
CA TRP A 724 2.22 28.58 -16.31
C TRP A 724 1.77 29.81 -17.13
N SER A 725 1.01 30.72 -16.51
CA SER A 725 0.54 31.94 -17.18
C SER A 725 1.68 32.91 -17.53
N ARG A 726 2.81 32.80 -16.82
CA ARG A 726 4.03 33.55 -17.04
C ARG A 726 4.98 32.89 -18.03
N GLY A 727 4.63 31.68 -18.57
CA GLY A 727 5.44 30.89 -19.48
C GLY A 727 6.68 30.25 -18.85
N ILE A 728 6.70 30.09 -17.53
CA ILE A 728 7.80 29.48 -16.77
C ILE A 728 7.45 28.00 -16.55
N PHE A 729 8.15 27.14 -17.25
CA PHE A 729 7.97 25.68 -17.24
C PHE A 729 8.96 25.02 -16.27
N PRO A 730 8.88 23.69 -16.03
CA PRO A 730 9.73 23.01 -15.04
C PRO A 730 11.23 23.28 -15.21
N LEU A 731 11.77 23.26 -16.42
CA LEU A 731 13.19 23.60 -16.68
C LEU A 731 13.49 25.09 -16.47
N ASP A 732 12.58 25.97 -16.83
CA ASP A 732 12.77 27.41 -16.63
C ASP A 732 12.79 27.76 -15.15
N SER A 733 12.10 27.01 -14.30
CA SER A 733 12.08 27.23 -12.84
C SER A 733 13.44 26.98 -12.17
N LEU A 734 14.39 26.33 -12.87
CA LEU A 734 15.78 26.20 -12.41
C LEU A 734 16.48 27.57 -12.39
N ASP A 735 16.09 28.51 -13.24
CA ASP A 735 16.66 29.88 -13.22
C ASP A 735 16.28 30.61 -11.95
N ILE A 736 15.06 30.38 -11.44
CA ILE A 736 14.62 30.90 -10.13
C ILE A 736 15.48 30.30 -8.99
N LEU A 737 15.79 29.00 -9.04
CA LEU A 737 16.69 28.36 -8.08
C LEU A 737 18.10 28.94 -8.13
N ILE A 738 18.64 29.16 -9.34
CA ILE A 738 19.96 29.77 -9.54
C ILE A 738 20.02 31.17 -8.95
N GLU A 739 19.00 31.99 -9.20
CA GLU A 739 18.90 33.35 -8.63
C GLU A 739 18.92 33.33 -7.11
N GLN A 740 18.22 32.41 -6.49
CA GLN A 740 18.04 32.33 -5.03
C GLN A 740 19.19 31.58 -4.30
N ARG A 741 19.77 30.56 -4.90
CA ARG A 741 20.81 29.73 -4.28
C ARG A 741 22.23 30.06 -4.76
N GLY A 742 22.34 30.54 -5.99
CA GLY A 742 23.59 30.69 -6.74
C GLY A 742 23.89 29.47 -7.65
N GLU A 743 24.41 29.74 -8.83
CA GLU A 743 24.66 28.75 -9.90
C GLU A 743 25.51 27.55 -9.45
N LYS A 744 26.50 27.77 -8.59
CA LYS A 744 27.42 26.72 -8.09
C LYS A 744 26.75 25.58 -7.30
N TYR A 745 25.50 25.78 -6.89
CA TYR A 745 24.73 24.79 -6.13
C TYR A 745 23.68 24.05 -6.98
N ILE A 746 23.65 24.31 -8.30
CA ILE A 746 22.71 23.71 -9.23
C ILE A 746 23.48 22.92 -10.27
N ASP A 747 23.48 21.61 -10.11
CA ASP A 747 24.06 20.64 -11.04
C ASP A 747 22.94 19.74 -11.58
N VAL A 748 22.22 20.25 -12.57
CA VAL A 748 21.06 19.59 -13.19
C VAL A 748 21.19 19.66 -14.70
N ASN A 749 20.98 18.50 -15.38
CA ASN A 749 20.90 18.45 -16.84
C ASN A 749 19.70 19.28 -17.34
N ARG A 750 19.94 20.10 -18.36
CA ARG A 750 18.92 20.96 -19.01
C ARG A 750 18.60 20.56 -20.45
N ASP A 751 19.13 19.43 -20.90
CA ASP A 751 18.87 18.93 -22.27
C ASP A 751 17.37 18.61 -22.43
N LYS A 752 16.88 18.83 -23.64
CA LYS A 752 15.48 18.58 -24.03
C LYS A 752 15.47 17.68 -25.27
N THR A 753 14.60 16.69 -25.29
CA THR A 753 14.42 15.82 -26.44
C THR A 753 13.09 16.07 -27.18
N LEU A 754 12.14 16.74 -26.51
CA LEU A 754 10.82 17.08 -27.04
C LEU A 754 10.70 18.59 -27.35
N ASP A 755 9.69 18.96 -28.14
CA ASP A 755 9.47 20.34 -28.56
C ASP A 755 8.73 21.17 -27.50
N TRP A 756 9.47 21.57 -26.47
CA TRP A 756 8.94 22.38 -25.37
C TRP A 756 8.47 23.76 -25.80
N ASP A 757 9.00 24.32 -26.89
CA ASP A 757 8.60 25.64 -27.39
C ASP A 757 7.21 25.59 -28.02
N ALA A 758 6.90 24.51 -28.76
CA ALA A 758 5.54 24.25 -29.23
C ALA A 758 4.56 24.07 -28.07
N LEU A 759 4.96 23.33 -27.02
CA LEU A 759 4.12 23.14 -25.83
C LEU A 759 3.88 24.48 -25.09
N LYS A 760 4.90 25.31 -24.90
CA LYS A 760 4.76 26.65 -24.33
C LYS A 760 3.75 27.50 -25.10
N THR A 761 3.82 27.48 -26.43
CA THR A 761 2.88 28.18 -27.32
C THR A 761 1.45 27.66 -27.12
N LYS A 762 1.27 26.35 -27.02
CA LYS A 762 -0.03 25.72 -26.77
C LYS A 762 -0.61 26.16 -25.41
N VAL A 763 0.17 26.10 -24.34
CA VAL A 763 -0.25 26.51 -22.99
C VAL A 763 -0.55 28.01 -22.94
N ALA A 764 0.24 28.86 -23.58
CA ALA A 764 -0.01 30.28 -23.65
C ALA A 764 -1.37 30.63 -24.32
N SER A 765 -1.82 29.82 -25.28
CA SER A 765 -3.09 30.03 -25.98
C SER A 765 -4.30 29.40 -25.27
N ALA A 766 -4.14 28.24 -24.65
CA ALA A 766 -5.21 27.40 -24.10
C ALA A 766 -5.29 27.45 -22.56
N GLY A 767 -4.19 27.81 -21.90
CA GLY A 767 -4.06 27.72 -20.44
C GLY A 767 -3.76 26.30 -19.97
N MET A 768 -3.93 26.10 -18.66
CA MET A 768 -3.82 24.80 -17.99
C MET A 768 -5.11 24.49 -17.24
N ARG A 769 -5.58 23.24 -17.32
CA ARG A 769 -6.72 22.76 -16.52
C ARG A 769 -6.35 22.51 -15.07
N ASN A 770 -5.10 22.14 -14.81
CA ASN A 770 -4.61 21.70 -13.51
C ASN A 770 -3.39 22.53 -13.09
N SER A 771 -3.32 22.93 -11.82
CA SER A 771 -2.19 23.72 -11.30
C SER A 771 -0.89 22.91 -11.24
N ASN A 772 -1.00 21.65 -10.86
CA ASN A 772 0.09 20.68 -10.82
C ASN A 772 -0.34 19.43 -11.56
N VAL A 773 0.58 18.75 -12.23
CA VAL A 773 0.26 17.56 -13.03
C VAL A 773 1.10 16.34 -12.66
N MET A 774 2.18 16.49 -11.90
CA MET A 774 3.14 15.44 -11.60
C MET A 774 3.32 15.24 -10.10
N ALA A 775 3.37 13.97 -9.67
CA ALA A 775 3.83 13.55 -8.36
C ALA A 775 4.19 12.06 -8.38
N ILE A 776 5.39 11.69 -7.94
CA ILE A 776 5.81 10.29 -7.87
C ILE A 776 5.41 9.73 -6.50
N ALA A 777 4.24 9.09 -6.45
CA ALA A 777 3.74 8.43 -5.26
C ALA A 777 4.45 7.08 -5.01
N PRO A 778 4.50 6.57 -3.77
CA PRO A 778 5.19 5.31 -3.44
C PRO A 778 4.65 4.05 -4.10
N THR A 779 3.41 4.03 -4.57
CA THR A 779 2.70 2.92 -5.25
C THR A 779 2.70 1.57 -4.52
N ALA A 780 2.92 1.56 -3.20
CA ALA A 780 3.16 0.36 -2.39
C ALA A 780 2.14 -0.77 -2.54
N THR A 781 0.88 -0.45 -2.89
CA THR A 781 -0.19 -1.44 -3.05
C THR A 781 -0.57 -1.65 -4.51
N ILE A 782 -0.65 -0.57 -5.31
CA ILE A 782 -1.06 -0.68 -6.72
C ILE A 782 0.01 -1.36 -7.57
N ALA A 783 1.29 -1.23 -7.21
CA ALA A 783 2.38 -1.98 -7.84
C ALA A 783 2.25 -3.51 -7.60
N ASN A 784 1.69 -3.94 -6.46
CA ASN A 784 1.42 -5.36 -6.23
C ASN A 784 0.33 -5.89 -7.17
N ILE A 785 -0.72 -5.09 -7.41
CA ILE A 785 -1.83 -5.46 -8.30
C ILE A 785 -1.28 -5.72 -9.71
N THR A 786 -0.39 -4.87 -10.18
CA THR A 786 0.20 -4.94 -11.53
C THR A 786 1.44 -5.82 -11.62
N GLY A 787 1.97 -6.31 -10.49
CA GLY A 787 3.11 -7.23 -10.46
C GLY A 787 4.45 -6.59 -10.81
N VAL A 788 4.65 -5.29 -10.48
CA VAL A 788 5.88 -4.55 -10.78
C VAL A 788 6.51 -3.95 -9.52
N SER A 789 7.73 -3.44 -9.65
CA SER A 789 8.43 -2.71 -8.58
C SER A 789 7.70 -1.40 -8.22
N GLN A 790 7.89 -0.95 -6.98
CA GLN A 790 7.23 0.25 -6.46
C GLN A 790 7.92 1.51 -6.99
N ALA A 791 7.15 2.44 -7.55
CA ALA A 791 7.62 3.75 -8.01
C ALA A 791 8.98 3.67 -8.74
N ILE A 792 10.00 4.29 -8.16
CA ILE A 792 11.39 4.34 -8.66
C ILE A 792 12.34 3.49 -7.80
N GLU A 793 11.80 2.64 -6.92
CA GLU A 793 12.61 1.86 -5.97
C GLU A 793 13.40 0.75 -6.68
N PRO A 794 14.65 0.51 -6.25
CA PRO A 794 15.44 -0.61 -6.75
C PRO A 794 14.96 -1.94 -6.18
N THR A 795 15.28 -3.03 -6.85
CA THR A 795 15.08 -4.39 -6.32
C THR A 795 16.17 -4.67 -5.26
N TYR A 796 15.76 -4.83 -4.01
CA TYR A 796 16.69 -5.09 -2.91
C TYR A 796 17.24 -6.53 -2.88
N GLN A 797 16.39 -7.49 -3.26
CA GLN A 797 16.70 -8.91 -3.26
C GLN A 797 15.94 -9.60 -4.39
N ASN A 798 16.54 -10.64 -4.99
CA ASN A 798 15.93 -11.42 -6.05
C ASN A 798 14.88 -12.42 -5.53
N LEU A 799 15.01 -12.85 -4.29
CA LEU A 799 14.05 -13.68 -3.57
C LEU A 799 13.81 -13.06 -2.20
N TYR A 800 12.59 -12.74 -1.89
CA TYR A 800 12.22 -12.17 -0.59
C TYR A 800 10.77 -12.47 -0.21
N VAL A 801 10.47 -12.31 1.06
CA VAL A 801 9.11 -12.42 1.57
C VAL A 801 8.53 -11.03 1.76
N LYS A 802 7.43 -10.78 1.07
CA LYS A 802 6.66 -9.55 1.22
C LYS A 802 5.54 -9.77 2.21
N SER A 803 5.61 -9.06 3.33
CA SER A 803 4.56 -9.08 4.35
C SER A 803 3.67 -7.84 4.22
N ASN A 804 2.36 -8.03 4.15
CA ASN A 804 1.37 -6.96 4.13
C ASN A 804 0.12 -7.38 4.94
N LEU A 805 -0.94 -6.58 4.89
CA LEU A 805 -2.18 -6.89 5.61
C LEU A 805 -2.89 -8.15 5.10
N SER A 806 -2.65 -8.54 3.84
CA SER A 806 -3.21 -9.75 3.23
C SER A 806 -2.41 -11.02 3.57
N GLY A 807 -1.22 -10.88 4.14
CA GLY A 807 -0.37 -12.00 4.53
C GLY A 807 1.08 -11.85 4.11
N GLU A 808 1.75 -12.97 3.95
CA GLU A 808 3.14 -13.08 3.54
C GLU A 808 3.23 -13.82 2.22
N PHE A 809 4.04 -13.27 1.31
CA PHE A 809 4.14 -13.73 -0.06
C PHE A 809 5.61 -13.89 -0.43
N THR A 810 5.98 -15.06 -0.90
CA THR A 810 7.28 -15.25 -1.56
C THR A 810 7.26 -14.57 -2.91
N VAL A 811 8.19 -13.67 -3.13
CA VAL A 811 8.37 -12.93 -4.38
C VAL A 811 9.73 -13.27 -4.96
N VAL A 812 9.72 -13.76 -6.18
CA VAL A 812 10.93 -14.02 -6.97
C VAL A 812 11.01 -12.95 -8.04
N ASN A 813 12.20 -12.41 -8.28
CA ASN A 813 12.43 -11.49 -9.39
C ASN A 813 12.28 -12.26 -10.72
N PRO A 814 11.24 -11.98 -11.53
CA PRO A 814 10.98 -12.74 -12.74
C PRO A 814 12.05 -12.54 -13.82
N TYR A 815 12.75 -11.42 -13.79
CA TYR A 815 13.80 -11.12 -14.77
C TYR A 815 15.07 -11.96 -14.57
N LEU A 816 15.39 -12.33 -13.31
CA LEU A 816 16.51 -13.20 -12.99
C LEU A 816 16.38 -14.61 -13.61
N VAL A 817 15.17 -15.06 -13.82
CA VAL A 817 14.91 -16.40 -14.39
C VAL A 817 15.00 -16.39 -15.92
N ASN A 818 14.82 -15.23 -16.52
CA ASN A 818 14.90 -15.06 -17.99
C ASN A 818 16.34 -14.86 -18.49
N ASP A 819 17.25 -14.42 -17.62
CA ASP A 819 18.70 -14.25 -17.90
C ASP A 819 19.47 -15.56 -17.65
#